data_bca9e2058e257507504dc9300fbb2436
#
_entry.id   bca9e2058e257507504dc9300fbb2436
#
_cell.length_a   1.000
_cell.length_b   1.000
_cell.length_c   1.000
_cell.angle_alpha   90.00
_cell.angle_beta   90.00
_cell.angle_gamma   90.00
#
_symmetry.space_group_name_H-M   'P 1'
#
loop_
_entity.id
_entity.type
_entity.pdbx_description
1 polymer ?
#
loop_
_entity_poly.entity_id
_entity_poly.type
_entity_poly.pdbx_seq_one_letter_code
_entity_poly.pdbx_strand_id
1 'polypeptide(L)'
;MIYLDHLRKATNGVLHTTGKQSHFDAFSHDTRQLIPGELFVAVRGERGDGHDYLLDAVRRGARGLLLEKQYLNALSEEVQATLMEARVATIVVEDTRLALQQYAQYILDLWHPTVIAITGSTGKTSTKEAIAAVLSRNFATFKSWQNYNDLLGLPLSLGRLEERDEYAVLELACDHPGEIRALCQIAHPSIGVLTNISPAQLQYFGTVEHLASELGTLLTALPNEGAAIVNTDDALIRNVIVHVGERLTAPIKTFQPSMVQNMKVTWDGIRVDLPIMSDKVRWQPNTEPDKLPGDREGRPYISHPSTLHFESRLLGEHHASTMLAAYAVGMHCGLRSAEMQDALANLQPLPGRLNPLHGVEGTRLLDDTHNAVPASVIAGLETLKTLPASYRIAVLGDMLRLGDFEEEAHRLVGQKAAQCVDYLILRGENATLIAESAHKAGLSLEHIIITSTHEDAAQAVRNVLGEADTSAVGAIHRPLRVADSGIHLQNLVPTVFIKGSEEARMERIIELLMAQPEQAREQLVRQTPGWKQIVVMRPDRPTWVEIDLSAIAHNTRQIHSLVGSNVRILASLKADAYGHGALKVARTVLHNGARMLGVATLSEAIPLREAGIHAPILVFGYVPHWQMREAVRLGLTLTLYSIESAQALARAAQALNLTVKVHVKVDTGMGRLGIRAEQIAEIVELLHEITELPHLELEGIFTHFAMADTQDQTHARMQLARFQQVLQCIEEEHMRPPLVHAANSAAIFSLPEAHFDMVRPGIALYGLDPSSEVRLPAEFRPALSFKTQVAQVKDIPEGESISYGCTYTTDRPTRVAILPVGYADGFRRAPTDWGSVLVHEQEAPLLGRVCMDQCIIDITLIPHVRVGDEVVLIGRQGTASLTAEQVAQRLGTINYEVVSEILARVPRVD
;
A
#
# COMPACT_ATOMS: atom_id res chain seq x y z
N MET A 1 -33.28 12.73 -1.08
CA MET A 1 -33.48 13.48 0.21
C MET A 1 -34.06 12.56 1.29
N ILE A 2 -33.57 12.67 2.54
CA ILE A 2 -34.00 11.84 3.68
C ILE A 2 -35.05 12.62 4.48
N TYR A 3 -36.30 12.18 4.45
CA TYR A 3 -37.35 12.82 5.23
C TYR A 3 -37.35 12.27 6.67
N LEU A 4 -37.37 13.16 7.66
CA LEU A 4 -37.37 12.81 9.07
C LEU A 4 -38.51 11.86 9.47
N ASP A 5 -39.72 12.08 8.91
CA ASP A 5 -40.89 11.22 9.19
C ASP A 5 -40.75 9.82 8.59
N HIS A 6 -40.13 9.69 7.40
CA HIS A 6 -39.82 8.39 6.80
C HIS A 6 -38.79 7.63 7.61
N LEU A 7 -37.69 8.33 8.03
CA LEU A 7 -36.68 7.73 8.85
C LEU A 7 -37.24 7.20 10.19
N ARG A 8 -38.06 8.01 10.86
CA ARG A 8 -38.70 7.61 12.11
C ARG A 8 -39.66 6.41 11.94
N LYS A 9 -40.48 6.41 10.88
CA LYS A 9 -41.37 5.28 10.59
C LYS A 9 -40.62 3.99 10.26
N ALA A 10 -39.58 4.09 9.46
CA ALA A 10 -38.77 2.94 9.04
C ALA A 10 -38.00 2.30 10.21
N THR A 11 -37.49 3.09 11.13
CA THR A 11 -36.56 2.65 12.17
C THR A 11 -37.18 2.51 13.57
N ASN A 12 -38.45 2.91 13.73
CA ASN A 12 -39.08 3.13 15.04
C ASN A 12 -38.27 4.08 15.92
N GLY A 13 -37.50 4.97 15.33
CA GLY A 13 -36.59 5.89 16.02
C GLY A 13 -37.33 6.93 16.84
N VAL A 14 -36.82 7.20 18.05
CA VAL A 14 -37.37 8.22 18.94
C VAL A 14 -36.67 9.54 18.70
N LEU A 15 -37.44 10.59 18.43
CA LEU A 15 -36.88 11.94 18.30
C LEU A 15 -36.61 12.51 19.69
N HIS A 16 -35.32 12.72 20.02
CA HIS A 16 -34.89 13.26 21.32
C HIS A 16 -34.85 14.79 21.31
N THR A 17 -34.32 15.40 20.25
CA THR A 17 -34.33 16.85 20.07
C THR A 17 -34.99 17.23 18.75
N THR A 18 -35.90 18.19 18.76
CA THR A 18 -36.54 18.69 17.54
C THR A 18 -35.68 19.78 16.91
N GLY A 19 -35.01 19.43 15.81
CA GLY A 19 -34.41 20.40 14.90
C GLY A 19 -35.47 21.18 14.11
N LYS A 20 -35.06 22.25 13.43
CA LYS A 20 -35.94 23.00 12.52
C LYS A 20 -36.23 22.29 11.19
N GLN A 21 -35.65 21.12 10.95
CA GLN A 21 -35.60 20.48 9.64
C GLN A 21 -36.46 19.25 9.55
N SER A 22 -37.17 19.16 8.44
CA SER A 22 -38.01 18.01 8.07
C SER A 22 -37.30 17.02 7.13
N HIS A 23 -36.11 17.39 6.61
CA HIS A 23 -35.37 16.54 5.67
C HIS A 23 -33.85 16.83 5.76
N PHE A 24 -33.03 15.90 5.25
CA PHE A 24 -31.58 15.96 5.15
C PHE A 24 -31.14 15.57 3.73
N ASP A 25 -30.00 16.11 3.30
CA ASP A 25 -29.52 15.91 1.92
C ASP A 25 -29.02 14.47 1.66
N ALA A 26 -28.29 13.89 2.62
CA ALA A 26 -27.78 12.52 2.58
C ALA A 26 -27.42 12.02 3.99
N PHE A 27 -27.05 10.75 4.10
CA PHE A 27 -26.36 10.19 5.27
C PHE A 27 -24.86 10.37 5.15
N SER A 28 -24.20 10.63 6.28
CA SER A 28 -22.75 10.57 6.43
C SER A 28 -22.38 9.80 7.69
N HIS A 29 -21.36 8.95 7.65
CA HIS A 29 -20.85 8.20 8.82
C HIS A 29 -19.39 8.59 9.16
N ASP A 30 -18.81 9.49 8.38
CA ASP A 30 -17.44 9.99 8.57
C ASP A 30 -17.46 11.51 8.64
N THR A 31 -17.16 12.08 9.82
CA THR A 31 -17.18 13.55 10.02
C THR A 31 -16.20 14.26 9.10
N ARG A 32 -15.12 13.62 8.63
CA ARG A 32 -14.12 14.20 7.74
C ARG A 32 -14.65 14.43 6.31
N GLN A 33 -15.70 13.70 5.92
CA GLN A 33 -16.36 13.78 4.62
C GLN A 33 -17.74 14.45 4.68
N LEU A 34 -18.21 14.75 5.90
CA LEU A 34 -19.52 15.32 6.13
C LEU A 34 -19.65 16.69 5.46
N ILE A 35 -20.75 16.85 4.71
CA ILE A 35 -21.12 18.11 4.05
C ILE A 35 -22.25 18.78 4.88
N PRO A 36 -22.21 20.11 5.06
CA PRO A 36 -23.30 20.81 5.76
C PRO A 36 -24.67 20.52 5.14
N GLY A 37 -25.62 20.09 5.95
CA GLY A 37 -26.95 19.65 5.49
C GLY A 37 -27.24 18.17 5.66
N GLU A 38 -26.20 17.35 5.78
CA GLU A 38 -26.32 15.90 5.92
C GLU A 38 -26.72 15.47 7.34
N LEU A 39 -27.22 14.25 7.46
CA LEU A 39 -27.47 13.56 8.71
C LEU A 39 -26.29 12.64 9.04
N PHE A 40 -25.63 12.93 10.17
CA PHE A 40 -24.54 12.08 10.65
C PHE A 40 -25.09 10.83 11.35
N VAL A 41 -24.60 9.67 10.95
CA VAL A 41 -24.93 8.37 11.53
C VAL A 41 -23.76 7.89 12.37
N ALA A 42 -23.93 7.78 13.67
CA ALA A 42 -22.93 7.24 14.57
C ALA A 42 -22.87 5.72 14.44
N VAL A 43 -21.90 5.21 13.70
CA VAL A 43 -21.72 3.77 13.46
C VAL A 43 -20.52 3.26 14.26
N ARG A 44 -20.65 2.11 14.91
CA ARG A 44 -19.51 1.39 15.49
C ARG A 44 -18.73 0.69 14.39
N GLY A 45 -17.46 1.03 14.26
CA GLY A 45 -16.53 0.39 13.37
C GLY A 45 -15.49 -0.44 14.13
N GLU A 46 -14.71 -1.22 13.41
CA GLU A 46 -13.56 -1.95 13.99
C GLU A 46 -12.47 -1.02 14.53
N ARG A 47 -12.36 0.19 13.98
CA ARG A 47 -11.29 1.17 14.27
C ARG A 47 -11.71 2.32 15.17
N GLY A 48 -12.99 2.42 15.55
CA GLY A 48 -13.50 3.51 16.37
C GLY A 48 -15.03 3.54 16.42
N ASP A 49 -15.56 4.32 17.34
CA ASP A 49 -16.99 4.50 17.54
C ASP A 49 -17.45 5.87 17.02
N GLY A 50 -18.38 5.89 16.08
CA GLY A 50 -18.95 7.13 15.54
C GLY A 50 -19.59 8.02 16.60
N HIS A 51 -19.99 7.45 17.74
CA HIS A 51 -20.60 8.20 18.85
C HIS A 51 -19.60 9.16 19.55
N ASP A 52 -18.29 8.93 19.39
CA ASP A 52 -17.25 9.83 19.92
C ASP A 52 -17.14 11.14 19.12
N TYR A 53 -17.69 11.18 17.90
CA TYR A 53 -17.55 12.29 16.96
C TYR A 53 -18.82 13.15 16.80
N LEU A 54 -19.82 13.01 17.66
CA LEU A 54 -21.10 13.73 17.55
C LEU A 54 -20.90 15.27 17.57
N LEU A 55 -20.06 15.79 18.44
CA LEU A 55 -19.75 17.24 18.49
C LEU A 55 -18.97 17.71 17.26
N ASP A 56 -18.05 16.92 16.76
CA ASP A 56 -17.32 17.24 15.52
C ASP A 56 -18.29 17.28 14.33
N ALA A 57 -19.21 16.33 14.23
CA ALA A 57 -20.25 16.31 13.21
C ALA A 57 -21.11 17.60 13.24
N VAL A 58 -21.54 18.00 14.42
CA VAL A 58 -22.33 19.26 14.60
C VAL A 58 -21.52 20.49 14.22
N ARG A 59 -20.27 20.59 14.65
CA ARG A 59 -19.35 21.70 14.29
C ARG A 59 -19.13 21.79 12.79
N ARG A 60 -19.13 20.66 12.08
CA ARG A 60 -18.99 20.58 10.62
C ARG A 60 -20.28 20.80 9.85
N GLY A 61 -21.40 21.00 10.54
CA GLY A 61 -22.66 21.39 9.95
C GLY A 61 -23.66 20.26 9.73
N ALA A 62 -23.51 19.14 10.44
CA ALA A 62 -24.57 18.13 10.49
C ALA A 62 -25.89 18.75 10.95
N ARG A 63 -26.98 18.45 10.26
CA ARG A 63 -28.31 18.92 10.59
C ARG A 63 -29.18 17.89 11.30
N GLY A 64 -28.74 16.64 11.29
CA GLY A 64 -29.33 15.52 12.01
C GLY A 64 -28.25 14.59 12.56
N LEU A 65 -28.60 13.88 13.62
CA LEU A 65 -27.78 12.83 14.23
C LEU A 65 -28.65 11.56 14.36
N LEU A 66 -28.12 10.42 13.97
CA LEU A 66 -28.67 9.10 14.26
C LEU A 66 -27.71 8.39 15.17
N LEU A 67 -28.15 8.03 16.38
CA LEU A 67 -27.31 7.43 17.41
C LEU A 67 -28.03 6.33 18.19
N GLU A 68 -27.26 5.47 18.85
CA GLU A 68 -27.81 4.38 19.65
C GLU A 68 -28.21 4.83 21.06
N LYS A 69 -29.31 4.26 21.55
CA LYS A 69 -29.91 4.60 22.84
C LYS A 69 -28.98 4.47 24.03
N GLN A 70 -28.10 3.47 24.05
CA GLN A 70 -27.16 3.28 25.14
C GLN A 70 -26.16 4.43 25.27
N TYR A 71 -25.77 5.07 24.15
CA TYR A 71 -24.85 6.21 24.17
C TYR A 71 -25.52 7.51 24.59
N LEU A 72 -26.81 7.68 24.31
CA LEU A 72 -27.52 8.88 24.76
C LEU A 72 -27.43 9.06 26.26
N ASN A 73 -27.56 7.96 27.02
CA ASN A 73 -27.49 7.98 28.50
C ASN A 73 -26.05 8.13 29.02
N ALA A 74 -25.05 7.88 28.20
CA ALA A 74 -23.62 7.99 28.52
C ALA A 74 -23.01 9.36 28.15
N LEU A 75 -23.74 10.20 27.38
CA LEU A 75 -23.28 11.55 27.03
C LEU A 75 -23.20 12.44 28.28
N SER A 76 -22.08 13.18 28.39
CA SER A 76 -21.96 14.19 29.45
C SER A 76 -23.04 15.29 29.33
N GLU A 77 -23.37 15.90 30.46
CA GLU A 77 -24.34 17.01 30.49
C GLU A 77 -23.94 18.15 29.54
N GLU A 78 -22.65 18.42 29.41
CA GLU A 78 -22.10 19.43 28.52
C GLU A 78 -22.36 19.07 27.03
N VAL A 79 -22.17 17.83 26.63
CA VAL A 79 -22.47 17.36 25.25
C VAL A 79 -23.96 17.45 24.97
N GLN A 80 -24.83 17.01 25.91
CA GLN A 80 -26.27 17.10 25.76
C GLN A 80 -26.73 18.56 25.64
N ALA A 81 -26.21 19.47 26.46
CA ALA A 81 -26.51 20.89 26.41
C ALA A 81 -26.11 21.50 25.05
N THR A 82 -24.92 21.15 24.56
CA THR A 82 -24.42 21.64 23.24
C THR A 82 -25.31 21.14 22.10
N LEU A 83 -25.72 19.87 22.12
CA LEU A 83 -26.64 19.30 21.10
C LEU A 83 -28.01 19.99 21.12
N MET A 84 -28.53 20.32 22.31
CA MET A 84 -29.81 21.05 22.46
C MET A 84 -29.68 22.50 21.96
N GLU A 85 -28.59 23.19 22.27
CA GLU A 85 -28.34 24.57 21.84
C GLU A 85 -28.19 24.66 20.31
N ALA A 86 -27.50 23.71 19.72
CA ALA A 86 -27.29 23.62 18.27
C ALA A 86 -28.59 23.33 17.49
N ARG A 87 -29.66 22.93 18.17
CA ARG A 87 -30.98 22.57 17.59
C ARG A 87 -30.87 21.58 16.43
N VAL A 88 -30.03 20.56 16.58
CA VAL A 88 -29.85 19.46 15.62
C VAL A 88 -30.90 18.39 15.92
N ALA A 89 -31.56 17.87 14.87
CA ALA A 89 -32.52 16.78 15.04
C ALA A 89 -31.76 15.50 15.45
N THR A 90 -32.04 15.00 16.65
CA THR A 90 -31.38 13.78 17.17
C THR A 90 -32.37 12.63 17.20
N ILE A 91 -32.15 11.62 16.39
CA ILE A 91 -32.93 10.38 16.29
C ILE A 91 -32.17 9.28 17.01
N VAL A 92 -32.88 8.61 17.94
CA VAL A 92 -32.34 7.56 18.79
C VAL A 92 -32.93 6.21 18.39
N VAL A 93 -32.09 5.24 18.12
CA VAL A 93 -32.45 3.87 17.72
C VAL A 93 -31.72 2.85 18.60
N GLU A 94 -32.09 1.58 18.52
CA GLU A 94 -31.38 0.51 19.25
C GLU A 94 -30.05 0.14 18.59
N ASP A 95 -29.98 0.13 17.24
CA ASP A 95 -28.80 -0.17 16.44
C ASP A 95 -28.81 0.71 15.17
N THR A 96 -27.75 1.49 14.95
CA THR A 96 -27.67 2.43 13.84
C THR A 96 -27.47 1.76 12.49
N ARG A 97 -26.76 0.61 12.43
CA ARG A 97 -26.61 -0.17 11.19
C ARG A 97 -27.92 -0.79 10.74
N LEU A 98 -28.62 -1.43 11.67
CA LEU A 98 -29.93 -2.02 11.40
C LEU A 98 -30.95 -0.93 10.99
N ALA A 99 -30.92 0.23 11.64
CA ALA A 99 -31.78 1.36 11.30
C ALA A 99 -31.54 1.85 9.86
N LEU A 100 -30.29 1.93 9.40
CA LEU A 100 -29.98 2.27 8.01
C LEU A 100 -30.55 1.23 7.02
N GLN A 101 -30.41 -0.06 7.31
CA GLN A 101 -30.96 -1.14 6.47
C GLN A 101 -32.48 -1.09 6.41
N GLN A 102 -33.14 -0.89 7.55
CA GLN A 102 -34.60 -0.72 7.63
C GLN A 102 -35.10 0.49 6.84
N TYR A 103 -34.36 1.62 6.92
CA TYR A 103 -34.67 2.80 6.10
C TYR A 103 -34.54 2.52 4.61
N ALA A 104 -33.45 1.84 4.20
CA ALA A 104 -33.23 1.47 2.81
C ALA A 104 -34.36 0.61 2.24
N GLN A 105 -34.75 -0.44 2.96
CA GLN A 105 -35.92 -1.27 2.60
C GLN A 105 -37.23 -0.43 2.51
N TYR A 106 -37.50 0.36 3.54
CA TYR A 106 -38.70 1.19 3.61
C TYR A 106 -38.80 2.15 2.41
N ILE A 107 -37.72 2.79 1.99
CA ILE A 107 -37.73 3.73 0.86
C ILE A 107 -37.93 3.02 -0.47
N LEU A 108 -37.27 1.88 -0.68
CA LEU A 108 -37.49 1.06 -1.87
C LEU A 108 -38.94 0.54 -1.97
N ASP A 109 -39.52 0.11 -0.85
CA ASP A 109 -40.92 -0.33 -0.77
C ASP A 109 -41.91 0.83 -0.88
N LEU A 110 -41.54 2.06 -0.58
CA LEU A 110 -42.40 3.24 -0.69
C LEU A 110 -42.46 3.80 -2.10
N TRP A 111 -41.28 3.87 -2.78
CA TRP A 111 -41.17 4.53 -4.09
C TRP A 111 -41.18 3.55 -5.26
N HIS A 112 -40.99 2.25 -5.00
CA HIS A 112 -41.09 1.16 -5.97
C HIS A 112 -40.23 1.33 -7.26
N PRO A 113 -38.95 1.81 -7.22
CA PRO A 113 -38.13 1.81 -8.42
C PRO A 113 -37.88 0.38 -8.89
N THR A 114 -37.69 0.19 -10.19
CA THR A 114 -37.17 -1.08 -10.70
C THR A 114 -35.72 -1.24 -10.33
N VAL A 115 -35.42 -2.17 -9.42
CA VAL A 115 -34.05 -2.38 -8.90
C VAL A 115 -33.27 -3.32 -9.80
N ILE A 116 -32.11 -2.85 -10.25
CA ILE A 116 -31.12 -3.62 -11.01
C ILE A 116 -29.89 -3.83 -10.12
N ALA A 117 -29.67 -5.06 -9.70
CA ALA A 117 -28.51 -5.43 -8.88
C ALA A 117 -27.37 -6.03 -9.71
N ILE A 118 -26.15 -5.58 -9.47
CA ILE A 118 -24.97 -5.99 -10.21
C ILE A 118 -23.96 -6.59 -9.25
N THR A 119 -23.53 -7.83 -9.50
CA THR A 119 -22.45 -8.47 -8.73
C THR A 119 -21.47 -9.19 -9.63
N GLY A 120 -20.36 -9.68 -9.04
CA GLY A 120 -19.25 -10.38 -9.70
C GLY A 120 -17.92 -10.07 -9.06
N SER A 121 -16.86 -10.75 -9.46
CA SER A 121 -15.52 -10.51 -8.90
C SER A 121 -14.95 -9.18 -9.37
N THR A 122 -15.08 -8.85 -10.67
CA THR A 122 -14.57 -7.60 -11.27
C THR A 122 -15.60 -6.93 -12.19
N GLY A 123 -15.38 -5.68 -12.58
CA GLY A 123 -16.21 -4.95 -13.53
C GLY A 123 -17.55 -4.44 -13.01
N LYS A 124 -17.92 -4.69 -11.75
CA LYS A 124 -19.19 -4.25 -11.14
C LYS A 124 -19.49 -2.78 -11.34
N THR A 125 -18.55 -1.92 -10.92
CA THR A 125 -18.73 -0.47 -10.97
C THR A 125 -18.80 0.05 -12.41
N SER A 126 -17.93 -0.42 -13.30
CA SER A 126 -18.00 -0.02 -14.73
C SER A 126 -19.31 -0.43 -15.36
N THR A 127 -19.83 -1.62 -15.02
CA THR A 127 -21.11 -2.12 -15.51
C THR A 127 -22.28 -1.32 -14.93
N LYS A 128 -22.23 -0.94 -13.65
CA LYS A 128 -23.21 -0.04 -13.00
C LYS A 128 -23.29 1.30 -13.73
N GLU A 129 -22.12 1.92 -13.97
CA GLU A 129 -22.06 3.20 -14.68
C GLU A 129 -22.59 3.11 -16.12
N ALA A 130 -22.23 2.04 -16.84
CA ALA A 130 -22.72 1.82 -18.21
C ALA A 130 -24.25 1.61 -18.26
N ILE A 131 -24.79 0.78 -17.36
CA ILE A 131 -26.25 0.54 -17.26
C ILE A 131 -26.99 1.83 -16.89
N ALA A 132 -26.49 2.55 -15.89
CA ALA A 132 -27.10 3.81 -15.50
C ALA A 132 -27.06 4.86 -16.64
N ALA A 133 -25.96 4.97 -17.38
CA ALA A 133 -25.85 5.86 -18.53
C ALA A 133 -26.83 5.50 -19.64
N VAL A 134 -27.02 4.21 -19.91
CA VAL A 134 -27.98 3.70 -20.90
C VAL A 134 -29.42 4.04 -20.48
N LEU A 135 -29.80 3.73 -19.24
CA LEU A 135 -31.17 3.95 -18.76
C LEU A 135 -31.53 5.43 -18.63
N SER A 136 -30.57 6.26 -18.19
CA SER A 136 -30.77 7.71 -18.03
C SER A 136 -31.09 8.46 -19.32
N ARG A 137 -31.06 7.79 -20.50
CA ARG A 137 -31.52 8.38 -21.76
C ARG A 137 -33.04 8.61 -21.76
N ASN A 138 -33.78 7.71 -21.14
CA ASN A 138 -35.26 7.74 -21.23
C ASN A 138 -35.95 7.72 -19.85
N PHE A 139 -35.22 7.38 -18.79
CA PHE A 139 -35.79 7.13 -17.46
C PHE A 139 -35.02 7.91 -16.39
N ALA A 140 -35.73 8.40 -15.37
CA ALA A 140 -35.08 8.88 -14.15
C ALA A 140 -34.37 7.70 -13.45
N THR A 141 -33.06 7.78 -13.32
CA THR A 141 -32.25 6.63 -12.90
C THR A 141 -31.33 7.00 -11.77
N PHE A 142 -31.53 6.38 -10.62
CA PHE A 142 -30.60 6.38 -9.51
C PHE A 142 -29.50 5.33 -9.74
N LYS A 143 -28.27 5.61 -9.29
CA LYS A 143 -27.18 4.63 -9.19
C LYS A 143 -26.53 4.72 -7.82
N SER A 144 -26.07 3.57 -7.28
CA SER A 144 -25.34 3.56 -6.00
C SER A 144 -24.09 4.43 -6.07
N TRP A 145 -23.88 5.21 -5.00
CA TRP A 145 -22.86 6.25 -4.95
C TRP A 145 -21.47 5.64 -4.74
N GLN A 146 -20.53 6.01 -5.58
CA GLN A 146 -19.13 5.50 -5.53
C GLN A 146 -19.07 3.96 -5.44
N ASN A 147 -18.37 3.42 -4.43
CA ASN A 147 -18.23 2.01 -4.10
C ASN A 147 -19.03 1.61 -2.84
N TYR A 148 -20.13 2.34 -2.53
CA TYR A 148 -21.03 2.03 -1.43
C TYR A 148 -21.91 0.84 -1.82
N ASN A 149 -21.39 -0.39 -1.64
CA ASN A 149 -21.91 -1.64 -2.20
C ASN A 149 -22.01 -2.79 -1.19
N ASP A 150 -21.67 -2.52 0.10
CA ASP A 150 -21.75 -3.45 1.22
C ASP A 150 -22.96 -3.18 2.14
N LEU A 151 -23.10 -3.93 3.23
CA LEU A 151 -24.23 -3.84 4.18
C LEU A 151 -24.35 -2.49 4.92
N LEU A 152 -23.30 -1.66 4.91
CA LEU A 152 -23.33 -0.30 5.41
C LEU A 152 -23.46 0.72 4.27
N GLY A 153 -22.64 0.56 3.23
CA GLY A 153 -22.55 1.50 2.12
C GLY A 153 -23.82 1.57 1.29
N LEU A 154 -24.44 0.42 0.96
CA LEU A 154 -25.68 0.40 0.17
C LEU A 154 -26.81 1.20 0.83
N PRO A 155 -27.14 1.04 2.13
CA PRO A 155 -28.14 1.86 2.80
C PRO A 155 -27.80 3.35 2.83
N LEU A 156 -26.54 3.71 3.07
CA LEU A 156 -26.07 5.10 3.02
C LEU A 156 -26.28 5.71 1.62
N SER A 157 -25.99 4.94 0.58
CA SER A 157 -26.19 5.35 -0.81
C SER A 157 -27.68 5.57 -1.12
N LEU A 158 -28.56 4.67 -0.68
CA LEU A 158 -30.00 4.75 -0.88
C LEU A 158 -30.66 5.96 -0.17
N GLY A 159 -29.98 6.58 0.80
CA GLY A 159 -30.39 7.89 1.34
C GLY A 159 -30.42 9.01 0.31
N ARG A 160 -29.83 8.83 -0.87
CA ARG A 160 -29.82 9.78 -2.00
C ARG A 160 -30.85 9.46 -3.07
N LEU A 161 -31.56 8.31 -2.98
CA LEU A 161 -32.65 7.96 -3.88
C LEU A 161 -33.79 9.01 -3.78
N GLU A 162 -34.47 9.30 -4.87
CA GLU A 162 -35.57 10.25 -4.95
C GLU A 162 -36.86 9.56 -5.44
N GLU A 163 -38.02 10.07 -5.06
CA GLU A 163 -39.33 9.55 -5.45
C GLU A 163 -39.53 9.48 -6.97
N ARG A 164 -38.86 10.35 -7.72
CA ARG A 164 -38.93 10.40 -9.19
C ARG A 164 -38.10 9.34 -9.89
N ASP A 165 -37.23 8.62 -9.18
CA ASP A 165 -36.33 7.63 -9.79
C ASP A 165 -37.14 6.37 -10.15
N GLU A 166 -37.22 6.09 -11.45
CA GLU A 166 -37.92 4.92 -11.99
C GLU A 166 -37.03 3.65 -11.90
N TYR A 167 -35.74 3.82 -11.98
CA TYR A 167 -34.76 2.75 -11.87
C TYR A 167 -33.72 3.02 -10.77
N ALA A 168 -33.35 1.96 -10.05
CA ALA A 168 -32.22 1.99 -9.09
C ALA A 168 -31.17 0.96 -9.49
N VAL A 169 -30.00 1.43 -9.97
CA VAL A 169 -28.88 0.59 -10.40
C VAL A 169 -27.91 0.43 -9.22
N LEU A 170 -27.90 -0.74 -8.60
CA LEU A 170 -27.21 -1.01 -7.36
C LEU A 170 -26.05 -1.98 -7.56
N GLU A 171 -24.88 -1.62 -7.08
CA GLU A 171 -23.73 -2.51 -7.02
C GLU A 171 -23.77 -3.28 -5.69
N LEU A 172 -23.66 -4.62 -5.73
CA LEU A 172 -23.61 -5.51 -4.57
C LEU A 172 -22.26 -6.20 -4.52
N ALA A 173 -21.53 -6.03 -3.43
CA ALA A 173 -20.24 -6.68 -3.17
C ALA A 173 -20.31 -7.48 -1.87
N CYS A 174 -19.44 -8.50 -1.75
CA CYS A 174 -19.29 -9.28 -0.54
C CYS A 174 -17.82 -9.50 -0.21
N ASP A 175 -17.52 -9.42 1.08
CA ASP A 175 -16.25 -9.85 1.66
C ASP A 175 -16.44 -11.16 2.45
N HIS A 176 -17.66 -11.45 2.94
CA HIS A 176 -17.96 -12.63 3.75
C HIS A 176 -19.18 -13.41 3.22
N PRO A 177 -19.25 -14.72 3.50
CA PRO A 177 -20.40 -15.55 3.14
C PRO A 177 -21.71 -15.03 3.74
N GLY A 178 -22.79 -15.02 2.92
CA GLY A 178 -24.13 -14.60 3.32
C GLY A 178 -24.44 -13.12 3.05
N GLU A 179 -23.46 -12.29 2.70
CA GLU A 179 -23.65 -10.85 2.49
C GLU A 179 -24.47 -10.54 1.23
N ILE A 180 -24.28 -11.28 0.11
CA ILE A 180 -25.10 -11.09 -1.09
C ILE A 180 -26.57 -11.38 -0.79
N ARG A 181 -26.86 -12.40 0.01
CA ARG A 181 -28.23 -12.69 0.44
C ARG A 181 -28.83 -11.53 1.24
N ALA A 182 -28.09 -11.03 2.22
CA ALA A 182 -28.52 -9.91 3.05
C ALA A 182 -28.72 -8.63 2.23
N LEU A 183 -27.84 -8.33 1.28
CA LEU A 183 -27.97 -7.21 0.36
C LEU A 183 -29.20 -7.36 -0.55
N CYS A 184 -29.48 -8.55 -1.06
CA CYS A 184 -30.71 -8.83 -1.85
C CYS A 184 -31.99 -8.67 -1.01
N GLN A 185 -31.96 -9.00 0.29
CA GLN A 185 -33.09 -8.76 1.21
C GLN A 185 -33.30 -7.27 1.46
N ILE A 186 -32.29 -6.42 1.36
CA ILE A 186 -32.45 -4.96 1.43
C ILE A 186 -32.93 -4.41 0.10
N ALA A 187 -32.34 -4.84 -1.00
CA ALA A 187 -32.51 -4.24 -2.32
C ALA A 187 -33.73 -4.74 -3.10
N HIS A 188 -34.23 -5.94 -2.83
CA HIS A 188 -35.35 -6.60 -3.56
C HIS A 188 -35.15 -6.50 -5.10
N PRO A 189 -34.06 -7.00 -5.69
CA PRO A 189 -33.77 -6.79 -7.10
C PRO A 189 -34.80 -7.46 -8.03
N SER A 190 -35.22 -6.72 -9.05
CA SER A 190 -36.04 -7.25 -10.15
C SER A 190 -35.17 -7.78 -11.29
N ILE A 191 -33.99 -7.18 -11.50
CA ILE A 191 -33.04 -7.57 -12.53
C ILE A 191 -31.68 -7.83 -11.85
N GLY A 192 -31.08 -8.98 -12.11
CA GLY A 192 -29.79 -9.35 -11.60
C GLY A 192 -28.75 -9.44 -12.72
N VAL A 193 -27.60 -8.80 -12.56
CA VAL A 193 -26.47 -8.84 -13.52
C VAL A 193 -25.27 -9.50 -12.86
N LEU A 194 -24.78 -10.60 -13.45
CA LEU A 194 -23.58 -11.29 -13.01
C LEU A 194 -22.48 -11.13 -14.06
N THR A 195 -21.42 -10.36 -13.70
CA THR A 195 -20.41 -9.91 -14.67
C THR A 195 -19.36 -10.97 -14.98
N ASN A 196 -18.66 -11.45 -13.96
CA ASN A 196 -17.67 -12.53 -14.02
C ASN A 196 -17.39 -13.11 -12.64
N ILE A 197 -16.75 -14.28 -12.61
CA ILE A 197 -16.25 -14.93 -11.39
C ILE A 197 -14.78 -15.27 -11.57
N SER A 198 -13.94 -14.75 -10.68
CA SER A 198 -12.49 -14.99 -10.68
C SER A 198 -11.97 -14.97 -9.24
N PRO A 199 -10.76 -15.52 -8.96
CA PRO A 199 -10.16 -15.49 -7.64
C PRO A 199 -10.10 -14.06 -7.07
N ALA A 200 -10.91 -13.82 -6.04
CA ALA A 200 -10.99 -12.57 -5.30
C ALA A 200 -11.53 -12.90 -3.90
N GLN A 201 -11.09 -12.17 -2.87
CA GLN A 201 -11.58 -12.34 -1.48
C GLN A 201 -11.44 -13.78 -0.92
N LEU A 202 -10.52 -14.60 -1.48
CA LEU A 202 -10.39 -16.02 -1.11
C LEU A 202 -9.95 -16.21 0.33
N GLN A 203 -9.37 -15.21 0.96
CA GLN A 203 -9.09 -15.19 2.40
C GLN A 203 -10.34 -15.52 3.24
N TYR A 204 -11.53 -15.12 2.77
CA TYR A 204 -12.80 -15.30 3.48
C TYR A 204 -13.65 -16.45 2.93
N PHE A 205 -13.51 -16.75 1.63
CA PHE A 205 -14.29 -17.80 0.96
C PHE A 205 -13.55 -19.14 0.84
N GLY A 206 -12.23 -19.15 1.02
CA GLY A 206 -11.36 -20.32 0.88
C GLY A 206 -11.17 -20.77 -0.57
N THR A 207 -12.24 -20.96 -1.35
CA THR A 207 -12.19 -21.40 -2.75
C THR A 207 -13.02 -20.50 -3.67
N VAL A 208 -12.70 -20.54 -4.97
CA VAL A 208 -13.46 -19.76 -5.97
C VAL A 208 -14.88 -20.33 -6.17
N GLU A 209 -15.09 -21.61 -5.91
CA GLU A 209 -16.40 -22.27 -5.98
C GLU A 209 -17.34 -21.75 -4.87
N HIS A 210 -16.83 -21.55 -3.67
CA HIS A 210 -17.60 -20.94 -2.58
C HIS A 210 -17.95 -19.49 -2.90
N LEU A 211 -17.01 -18.71 -3.43
CA LEU A 211 -17.28 -17.36 -3.92
C LEU A 211 -18.33 -17.38 -5.04
N ALA A 212 -18.24 -18.32 -5.99
CA ALA A 212 -19.20 -18.48 -7.06
C ALA A 212 -20.61 -18.79 -6.53
N SER A 213 -20.73 -19.65 -5.54
CA SER A 213 -22.00 -19.96 -4.86
C SER A 213 -22.59 -18.72 -4.18
N GLU A 214 -21.78 -17.93 -3.50
CA GLU A 214 -22.21 -16.68 -2.86
C GLU A 214 -22.74 -15.68 -3.89
N LEU A 215 -21.96 -15.39 -4.94
CA LEU A 215 -22.36 -14.46 -6.01
C LEU A 215 -23.61 -14.95 -6.75
N GLY A 216 -23.76 -16.27 -6.92
CA GLY A 216 -24.94 -16.92 -7.50
C GLY A 216 -26.23 -16.73 -6.69
N THR A 217 -26.11 -16.36 -5.42
CA THR A 217 -27.28 -16.07 -4.55
C THR A 217 -28.13 -14.92 -5.11
N LEU A 218 -27.53 -13.95 -5.83
CA LEU A 218 -28.28 -12.92 -6.53
C LEU A 218 -29.34 -13.52 -7.47
N LEU A 219 -28.99 -14.56 -8.22
CA LEU A 219 -29.87 -15.17 -9.22
C LEU A 219 -31.11 -15.82 -8.59
N THR A 220 -30.96 -16.39 -7.40
CA THR A 220 -32.06 -17.02 -6.66
C THR A 220 -32.93 -16.02 -5.92
N ALA A 221 -32.51 -14.78 -5.79
CA ALA A 221 -33.28 -13.71 -5.15
C ALA A 221 -34.25 -13.00 -6.14
N LEU A 222 -34.15 -13.28 -7.44
CA LEU A 222 -34.93 -12.63 -8.48
C LEU A 222 -36.37 -13.17 -8.52
N PRO A 223 -37.38 -12.32 -8.71
CA PRO A 223 -38.77 -12.75 -8.89
C PRO A 223 -39.00 -13.38 -10.28
N ASN A 224 -40.07 -14.14 -10.44
CA ASN A 224 -40.42 -14.83 -11.68
C ASN A 224 -40.58 -13.90 -12.89
N GLU A 225 -41.05 -12.70 -12.66
CA GLU A 225 -41.25 -11.66 -13.68
C GLU A 225 -39.99 -10.84 -13.94
N GLY A 226 -38.91 -11.09 -13.15
CA GLY A 226 -37.62 -10.42 -13.26
C GLY A 226 -36.76 -10.90 -14.44
N ALA A 227 -35.45 -10.60 -14.41
CA ALA A 227 -34.49 -11.10 -15.38
C ALA A 227 -33.13 -11.35 -14.79
N ALA A 228 -32.52 -12.48 -15.14
CA ALA A 228 -31.10 -12.78 -14.86
C ALA A 228 -30.27 -12.50 -16.12
N ILE A 229 -29.36 -11.51 -16.08
CA ILE A 229 -28.49 -11.13 -17.19
C ILE A 229 -27.06 -11.60 -16.86
N VAL A 230 -26.53 -12.56 -17.61
CA VAL A 230 -25.34 -13.30 -17.23
C VAL A 230 -24.33 -13.42 -18.36
N ASN A 231 -23.05 -13.36 -18.02
CA ASN A 231 -21.95 -13.61 -18.94
C ASN A 231 -21.74 -15.12 -19.10
N THR A 232 -22.11 -15.68 -20.24
CA THR A 232 -21.98 -17.12 -20.49
C THR A 232 -20.63 -17.53 -21.11
N ASP A 233 -19.72 -16.60 -21.38
CA ASP A 233 -18.31 -16.95 -21.68
C ASP A 233 -17.59 -17.42 -20.41
N ASP A 234 -18.04 -16.98 -19.23
CA ASP A 234 -17.47 -17.39 -17.96
C ASP A 234 -17.96 -18.80 -17.56
N ALA A 235 -17.00 -19.72 -17.44
CA ALA A 235 -17.31 -21.14 -17.12
C ALA A 235 -17.89 -21.28 -15.70
N LEU A 236 -17.44 -20.47 -14.75
CA LEU A 236 -17.95 -20.55 -13.37
C LEU A 236 -19.40 -20.02 -13.29
N ILE A 237 -19.74 -18.99 -14.08
CA ILE A 237 -21.13 -18.54 -14.19
C ILE A 237 -22.01 -19.64 -14.78
N ARG A 238 -21.57 -20.35 -15.84
CA ARG A 238 -22.33 -21.51 -16.38
C ARG A 238 -22.54 -22.57 -15.29
N ASN A 239 -21.53 -22.88 -14.50
CA ASN A 239 -21.64 -23.84 -13.40
C ASN A 239 -22.63 -23.34 -12.33
N VAL A 240 -22.59 -22.05 -11.99
CA VAL A 240 -23.57 -21.44 -11.06
C VAL A 240 -25.00 -21.61 -11.57
N ILE A 241 -25.28 -21.32 -12.85
CA ILE A 241 -26.61 -21.48 -13.45
C ILE A 241 -27.10 -22.93 -13.32
N VAL A 242 -26.23 -23.91 -13.62
CA VAL A 242 -26.56 -25.35 -13.49
C VAL A 242 -26.83 -25.71 -12.03
N HIS A 243 -26.02 -25.22 -11.10
CA HIS A 243 -26.15 -25.53 -9.67
C HIS A 243 -27.38 -24.88 -9.03
N VAL A 244 -27.72 -23.68 -9.44
CA VAL A 244 -28.94 -22.98 -8.99
C VAL A 244 -30.19 -23.68 -9.50
N GLY A 245 -30.17 -24.20 -10.73
CA GLY A 245 -31.19 -25.06 -11.32
C GLY A 245 -32.61 -24.48 -11.19
N GLU A 246 -33.56 -25.29 -10.70
CA GLU A 246 -34.96 -24.87 -10.56
C GLU A 246 -35.23 -23.73 -9.56
N ARG A 247 -34.22 -23.37 -8.72
CA ARG A 247 -34.31 -22.22 -7.81
C ARG A 247 -34.24 -20.87 -8.54
N LEU A 248 -33.73 -20.85 -9.77
CA LEU A 248 -33.74 -19.68 -10.65
C LEU A 248 -35.05 -19.69 -11.47
N THR A 249 -35.99 -18.90 -11.03
CA THR A 249 -37.29 -18.79 -11.68
C THR A 249 -37.38 -17.66 -12.69
N ALA A 250 -36.51 -16.66 -12.58
CA ALA A 250 -36.41 -15.54 -13.50
C ALA A 250 -35.86 -15.97 -14.88
N PRO A 251 -36.36 -15.41 -15.99
CA PRO A 251 -35.83 -15.67 -17.34
C PRO A 251 -34.34 -15.27 -17.42
N ILE A 252 -33.54 -16.17 -18.02
CA ILE A 252 -32.14 -15.93 -18.26
C ILE A 252 -31.93 -15.22 -19.59
N LYS A 253 -31.19 -14.12 -19.58
CA LYS A 253 -30.66 -13.44 -20.76
C LYS A 253 -29.14 -13.47 -20.71
N THR A 254 -28.52 -13.84 -21.81
CA THR A 254 -27.08 -14.03 -21.87
C THR A 254 -26.42 -12.95 -22.68
N PHE A 255 -25.17 -12.63 -22.34
CA PHE A 255 -24.25 -11.89 -23.18
C PHE A 255 -22.91 -12.63 -23.24
N GLN A 256 -22.23 -12.50 -24.38
CA GLN A 256 -20.99 -13.23 -24.67
C GLN A 256 -19.99 -12.28 -25.32
N PRO A 257 -18.99 -11.81 -24.59
CA PRO A 257 -17.91 -10.98 -25.14
C PRO A 257 -17.18 -11.62 -26.32
N SER A 258 -17.08 -12.95 -26.38
CA SER A 258 -16.51 -13.69 -27.52
C SER A 258 -17.23 -13.52 -28.86
N MET A 259 -18.49 -13.08 -28.84
CA MET A 259 -19.26 -12.81 -30.07
C MET A 259 -18.91 -11.48 -30.73
N VAL A 260 -18.18 -10.62 -30.03
CA VAL A 260 -17.75 -9.33 -30.57
C VAL A 260 -16.73 -9.52 -31.69
N GLN A 261 -16.94 -8.79 -32.78
CA GLN A 261 -16.05 -8.79 -33.95
C GLN A 261 -15.34 -7.44 -34.08
N ASN A 262 -14.25 -7.38 -34.85
CA ASN A 262 -13.52 -6.16 -35.20
C ASN A 262 -13.18 -5.26 -33.99
N MET A 263 -12.87 -5.88 -32.85
CA MET A 263 -12.51 -5.16 -31.63
C MET A 263 -11.23 -4.38 -31.83
N LYS A 264 -11.26 -3.08 -31.53
CA LYS A 264 -10.10 -2.19 -31.65
C LYS A 264 -10.02 -1.31 -30.42
N VAL A 265 -8.87 -1.35 -29.74
CA VAL A 265 -8.57 -0.50 -28.58
C VAL A 265 -7.53 0.56 -28.98
N THR A 266 -7.82 1.81 -28.70
CA THR A 266 -6.94 2.96 -28.94
C THR A 266 -6.96 3.87 -27.73
N TRP A 267 -6.18 4.95 -27.72
CA TRP A 267 -6.24 5.96 -26.66
C TRP A 267 -7.56 6.75 -26.59
N ASP A 268 -8.35 6.70 -27.65
CA ASP A 268 -9.69 7.33 -27.69
C ASP A 268 -10.77 6.39 -27.13
N GLY A 269 -10.44 5.13 -26.85
CA GLY A 269 -11.35 4.14 -26.29
C GLY A 269 -11.39 2.84 -27.07
N ILE A 270 -12.48 2.08 -26.85
CA ILE A 270 -12.76 0.79 -27.49
C ILE A 270 -13.88 0.95 -28.54
N ARG A 271 -13.69 0.28 -29.68
CA ARG A 271 -14.70 0.08 -30.73
C ARG A 271 -14.94 -1.40 -30.93
N VAL A 272 -16.19 -1.79 -31.05
CA VAL A 272 -16.58 -3.20 -31.22
C VAL A 272 -17.76 -3.31 -32.17
N ASP A 273 -17.79 -4.40 -32.93
CA ASP A 273 -18.88 -4.77 -33.80
C ASP A 273 -19.65 -5.95 -33.19
N LEU A 274 -20.96 -5.79 -32.99
CA LEU A 274 -21.84 -6.84 -32.49
C LEU A 274 -22.76 -7.31 -33.63
N PRO A 275 -22.70 -8.58 -34.05
CA PRO A 275 -23.65 -9.13 -35.02
C PRO A 275 -25.04 -9.22 -34.38
N ILE A 276 -26.07 -8.67 -35.05
CA ILE A 276 -27.47 -8.79 -34.61
C ILE A 276 -27.92 -10.21 -34.89
N MET A 277 -28.16 -11.00 -33.85
CA MET A 277 -28.85 -12.27 -33.92
C MET A 277 -30.35 -12.00 -33.88
N SER A 278 -31.10 -12.50 -34.87
CA SER A 278 -32.56 -12.37 -34.90
C SER A 278 -33.21 -12.98 -33.63
N ASP A 279 -34.27 -12.39 -33.13
CA ASP A 279 -35.00 -12.72 -31.88
C ASP A 279 -35.55 -14.17 -31.74
N LYS A 280 -35.07 -15.14 -32.55
CA LYS A 280 -35.63 -16.50 -32.60
C LYS A 280 -34.79 -17.61 -31.96
N VAL A 281 -33.65 -17.29 -31.33
CA VAL A 281 -32.89 -18.33 -30.64
C VAL A 281 -33.28 -18.37 -29.13
N ARG A 282 -34.30 -19.17 -28.82
CA ARG A 282 -34.53 -19.63 -27.45
C ARG A 282 -33.47 -20.65 -27.09
N TRP A 283 -32.57 -20.33 -26.15
CA TRP A 283 -31.61 -21.28 -25.57
C TRP A 283 -32.37 -22.41 -24.83
N GLN A 284 -32.05 -23.65 -25.14
CA GLN A 284 -32.49 -24.83 -24.38
C GLN A 284 -31.21 -25.51 -23.79
N PRO A 285 -31.24 -25.96 -22.52
CA PRO A 285 -30.07 -26.40 -21.78
C PRO A 285 -29.35 -27.65 -22.33
N ASN A 286 -29.86 -28.35 -23.34
CA ASN A 286 -29.38 -29.67 -23.77
C ASN A 286 -29.18 -29.85 -25.28
N THR A 287 -28.82 -28.83 -26.06
CA THR A 287 -28.51 -29.01 -27.48
C THR A 287 -27.03 -28.74 -27.77
N GLU A 288 -26.39 -29.76 -28.41
CA GLU A 288 -25.02 -29.62 -28.93
C GLU A 288 -24.90 -28.48 -29.96
N PRO A 289 -23.71 -27.82 -30.08
CA PRO A 289 -23.54 -26.57 -30.81
C PRO A 289 -23.65 -26.66 -32.36
N ASP A 290 -23.90 -27.80 -32.96
CA ASP A 290 -23.63 -28.02 -34.40
C ASP A 290 -24.86 -28.16 -35.32
N LYS A 291 -26.08 -27.76 -34.93
CA LYS A 291 -27.20 -27.77 -35.88
C LYS A 291 -27.99 -26.47 -35.90
N LEU A 292 -27.65 -25.57 -36.82
CA LEU A 292 -28.49 -24.43 -37.20
C LEU A 292 -29.72 -24.92 -38.05
N PRO A 293 -30.94 -24.47 -37.77
CA PRO A 293 -32.08 -24.83 -38.61
C PRO A 293 -32.05 -24.10 -39.94
N GLY A 294 -32.12 -24.85 -41.04
CA GLY A 294 -32.34 -24.35 -42.42
C GLY A 294 -33.83 -24.16 -42.72
N ASP A 295 -34.11 -23.45 -43.84
CA ASP A 295 -35.48 -23.30 -44.33
C ASP A 295 -36.02 -24.62 -44.90
N ARG A 296 -37.33 -24.66 -45.24
CA ARG A 296 -38.02 -25.86 -45.78
C ARG A 296 -37.44 -26.36 -47.10
N GLU A 297 -36.49 -25.64 -47.74
CA GLU A 297 -35.81 -25.97 -49.02
C GLU A 297 -34.30 -26.21 -48.83
N GLY A 298 -33.75 -26.22 -47.59
CA GLY A 298 -32.37 -26.55 -47.31
C GLY A 298 -31.36 -25.47 -47.78
N ARG A 299 -31.79 -24.26 -48.04
CA ARG A 299 -30.89 -23.13 -48.38
C ARG A 299 -30.56 -22.33 -47.13
N PRO A 300 -29.27 -21.95 -46.85
CA PRO A 300 -28.96 -21.09 -45.75
C PRO A 300 -29.59 -19.70 -46.01
N TYR A 301 -30.34 -19.21 -45.03
CA TYR A 301 -30.80 -17.83 -45.01
C TYR A 301 -29.57 -16.92 -44.90
N ILE A 302 -29.10 -16.39 -46.02
CA ILE A 302 -28.15 -15.31 -46.08
C ILE A 302 -28.93 -14.00 -45.95
N SER A 303 -29.47 -13.69 -44.79
CA SER A 303 -29.69 -12.32 -44.41
C SER A 303 -28.35 -11.78 -43.99
N HIS A 304 -27.84 -10.74 -44.64
CA HIS A 304 -26.66 -10.01 -44.15
C HIS A 304 -26.91 -9.67 -42.72
N PRO A 305 -26.10 -10.13 -41.72
CA PRO A 305 -26.29 -9.78 -40.34
C PRO A 305 -26.13 -8.26 -40.27
N SER A 306 -27.15 -7.56 -39.87
CA SER A 306 -27.03 -6.15 -39.53
C SER A 306 -26.07 -6.07 -38.33
N THR A 307 -24.94 -5.42 -38.50
CA THR A 307 -23.93 -5.26 -37.47
C THR A 307 -24.21 -3.97 -36.71
N LEU A 308 -24.23 -4.03 -35.38
CA LEU A 308 -24.24 -2.85 -34.52
C LEU A 308 -22.82 -2.44 -34.21
N HIS A 309 -22.50 -1.18 -34.42
CA HIS A 309 -21.22 -0.59 -34.09
C HIS A 309 -21.30 0.12 -32.74
N PHE A 310 -20.50 -0.31 -31.80
CA PHE A 310 -20.41 0.34 -30.48
C PHE A 310 -19.04 0.99 -30.29
N GLU A 311 -19.05 2.16 -29.69
CA GLU A 311 -17.88 2.88 -29.25
C GLU A 311 -18.01 3.24 -27.77
N SER A 312 -16.86 3.35 -27.08
CA SER A 312 -16.79 3.87 -25.70
C SER A 312 -15.41 4.45 -25.47
N ARG A 313 -15.30 5.45 -24.62
CA ARG A 313 -14.00 5.99 -24.20
C ARG A 313 -13.28 5.14 -23.13
N LEU A 314 -13.91 4.06 -22.70
CA LEU A 314 -13.29 3.08 -21.80
C LEU A 314 -12.12 2.39 -22.51
N LEU A 315 -11.03 2.12 -21.77
CA LEU A 315 -9.82 1.49 -22.29
C LEU A 315 -9.76 0.01 -21.90
N GLY A 316 -9.48 -0.84 -22.90
CA GLY A 316 -9.27 -2.27 -22.72
C GLY A 316 -10.40 -3.15 -23.26
N GLU A 317 -9.99 -4.31 -23.78
CA GLU A 317 -10.89 -5.29 -24.43
C GLU A 317 -11.97 -5.83 -23.48
N HIS A 318 -11.64 -5.96 -22.20
CA HIS A 318 -12.58 -6.44 -21.19
C HIS A 318 -13.82 -5.55 -21.01
N HIS A 319 -13.79 -4.29 -21.46
CA HIS A 319 -14.97 -3.41 -21.48
C HIS A 319 -16.02 -3.79 -22.53
N ALA A 320 -15.70 -4.68 -23.46
CA ALA A 320 -16.72 -5.30 -24.30
C ALA A 320 -17.81 -5.99 -23.44
N SER A 321 -17.39 -6.68 -22.38
CA SER A 321 -18.33 -7.27 -21.39
C SER A 321 -19.22 -6.23 -20.71
N THR A 322 -18.66 -5.09 -20.31
CA THR A 322 -19.38 -3.96 -19.71
C THR A 322 -20.44 -3.39 -20.68
N MET A 323 -20.05 -3.17 -21.93
CA MET A 323 -20.95 -2.63 -22.97
C MET A 323 -22.07 -3.60 -23.30
N LEU A 324 -21.76 -4.89 -23.43
CA LEU A 324 -22.76 -5.92 -23.73
C LEU A 324 -23.74 -6.13 -22.57
N ALA A 325 -23.29 -6.11 -21.33
CA ALA A 325 -24.16 -6.18 -20.17
C ALA A 325 -25.16 -4.99 -20.14
N ALA A 326 -24.64 -3.77 -20.36
CA ALA A 326 -25.48 -2.58 -20.40
C ALA A 326 -26.45 -2.60 -21.60
N TYR A 327 -26.02 -3.09 -22.75
CA TYR A 327 -26.90 -3.28 -23.92
C TYR A 327 -28.02 -4.31 -23.63
N ALA A 328 -27.67 -5.44 -23.01
CA ALA A 328 -28.64 -6.47 -22.67
C ALA A 328 -29.70 -5.98 -21.65
N VAL A 329 -29.30 -5.16 -20.67
CA VAL A 329 -30.22 -4.50 -19.72
C VAL A 329 -31.11 -3.50 -20.47
N GLY A 330 -30.53 -2.62 -21.29
CA GLY A 330 -31.28 -1.62 -22.05
C GLY A 330 -32.31 -2.24 -22.99
N MET A 331 -31.93 -3.33 -23.68
CA MET A 331 -32.88 -4.11 -24.51
C MET A 331 -34.02 -4.72 -23.67
N HIS A 332 -33.69 -5.19 -22.46
CA HIS A 332 -34.73 -5.71 -21.55
C HIS A 332 -35.71 -4.61 -21.09
N CYS A 333 -35.20 -3.41 -20.86
CA CYS A 333 -35.98 -2.23 -20.46
C CYS A 333 -36.63 -1.51 -21.64
N GLY A 334 -36.51 -2.02 -22.88
CA GLY A 334 -37.21 -1.51 -24.08
C GLY A 334 -36.55 -0.31 -24.76
N LEU A 335 -35.29 -0.02 -24.49
CA LEU A 335 -34.55 1.05 -25.19
C LEU A 335 -34.16 0.64 -26.60
N ARG A 336 -34.06 1.62 -27.50
CA ARG A 336 -33.60 1.42 -28.86
C ARG A 336 -32.09 1.36 -28.95
N SER A 337 -31.55 0.55 -29.87
CA SER A 337 -30.11 0.37 -30.04
C SER A 337 -29.34 1.69 -30.24
N ALA A 338 -29.93 2.65 -30.99
CA ALA A 338 -29.29 3.95 -31.23
C ALA A 338 -29.10 4.80 -29.94
N GLU A 339 -30.09 4.75 -29.05
CA GLU A 339 -30.04 5.44 -27.76
C GLU A 339 -28.92 4.87 -26.86
N MET A 340 -28.78 3.54 -26.86
CA MET A 340 -27.77 2.83 -26.12
C MET A 340 -26.36 3.06 -26.69
N GLN A 341 -26.23 3.08 -28.03
CA GLN A 341 -24.94 3.41 -28.71
C GLN A 341 -24.44 4.80 -28.30
N ASP A 342 -25.33 5.82 -28.35
CA ASP A 342 -24.99 7.19 -27.97
C ASP A 342 -24.63 7.31 -26.47
N ALA A 343 -25.33 6.60 -25.59
CA ALA A 343 -25.00 6.56 -24.16
C ALA A 343 -23.61 5.96 -23.90
N LEU A 344 -23.30 4.82 -24.54
CA LEU A 344 -22.03 4.11 -24.35
C LEU A 344 -20.84 4.88 -24.96
N ALA A 345 -21.05 5.59 -26.09
CA ALA A 345 -20.01 6.40 -26.72
C ALA A 345 -19.53 7.56 -25.82
N ASN A 346 -20.40 8.06 -24.96
CA ASN A 346 -20.11 9.16 -24.03
C ASN A 346 -19.59 8.70 -22.66
N LEU A 347 -19.47 7.40 -22.41
CA LEU A 347 -19.03 6.86 -21.14
C LEU A 347 -17.53 7.15 -20.93
N GLN A 348 -17.20 7.78 -19.79
CA GLN A 348 -15.82 8.15 -19.44
C GLN A 348 -15.21 7.10 -18.50
N PRO A 349 -13.88 6.88 -18.57
CA PRO A 349 -13.16 6.15 -17.52
C PRO A 349 -13.34 6.82 -16.15
N LEU A 350 -13.45 5.99 -15.13
CA LEU A 350 -13.50 6.48 -13.75
C LEU A 350 -12.07 6.60 -13.16
N PRO A 351 -11.85 7.50 -12.19
CA PRO A 351 -10.61 7.53 -11.44
C PRO A 351 -10.22 6.14 -10.92
N GLY A 352 -8.95 5.74 -11.10
CA GLY A 352 -8.44 4.46 -10.66
C GLY A 352 -8.90 3.24 -11.46
N ARG A 353 -9.52 3.40 -12.64
CA ARG A 353 -10.04 2.31 -13.49
C ARG A 353 -9.63 2.49 -14.96
N LEU A 354 -8.37 2.19 -15.23
CA LEU A 354 -7.72 2.42 -16.52
C LEU A 354 -7.93 3.86 -17.04
N ASN A 355 -7.89 4.82 -16.11
CA ASN A 355 -8.08 6.24 -16.42
C ASN A 355 -6.82 6.82 -17.07
N PRO A 356 -6.87 7.31 -18.33
CA PRO A 356 -5.72 7.88 -19.00
C PRO A 356 -5.43 9.29 -18.52
N LEU A 357 -4.21 9.53 -18.07
CA LEU A 357 -3.74 10.81 -17.55
C LEU A 357 -2.45 11.25 -18.25
N HIS A 358 -2.16 12.55 -18.20
CA HIS A 358 -0.89 13.10 -18.68
C HIS A 358 0.15 13.07 -17.55
N GLY A 359 1.32 12.49 -17.83
CA GLY A 359 2.44 12.43 -16.90
C GLY A 359 3.54 13.45 -17.22
N VAL A 360 4.53 13.50 -16.32
CA VAL A 360 5.77 14.28 -16.50
C VAL A 360 6.50 13.83 -17.78
N GLU A 361 7.34 14.70 -18.36
CA GLU A 361 8.17 14.39 -19.54
C GLU A 361 7.36 13.88 -20.74
N GLY A 362 6.10 14.33 -20.86
CA GLY A 362 5.23 13.96 -21.98
C GLY A 362 4.72 12.52 -21.97
N THR A 363 4.89 11.79 -20.88
CA THR A 363 4.41 10.41 -20.71
C THR A 363 2.88 10.32 -20.62
N ARG A 364 2.35 9.15 -20.88
CA ARG A 364 0.96 8.78 -20.60
C ARG A 364 0.91 7.87 -19.37
N LEU A 365 0.07 8.23 -18.41
CA LEU A 365 -0.20 7.41 -17.24
C LEU A 365 -1.53 6.68 -17.45
N LEU A 366 -1.57 5.41 -17.09
CA LEU A 366 -2.76 4.60 -17.11
C LEU A 366 -3.08 4.24 -15.65
N ASP A 367 -3.97 5.04 -15.04
CA ASP A 367 -4.37 4.90 -13.64
C ASP A 367 -5.38 3.77 -13.45
N ASP A 368 -4.95 2.68 -12.83
CA ASP A 368 -5.82 1.55 -12.45
C ASP A 368 -5.66 1.20 -10.95
N THR A 369 -5.53 2.25 -10.13
CA THR A 369 -5.13 2.16 -8.73
C THR A 369 -6.28 1.92 -7.74
N HIS A 370 -7.51 1.74 -8.22
CA HIS A 370 -8.67 1.55 -7.32
C HIS A 370 -8.55 0.28 -6.48
N ASN A 371 -8.23 -0.85 -7.10
CA ASN A 371 -8.01 -2.15 -6.45
C ASN A 371 -7.28 -3.10 -7.41
N ALA A 372 -6.75 -4.22 -6.89
CA ALA A 372 -6.04 -5.22 -7.67
C ALA A 372 -6.46 -6.65 -7.29
N VAL A 373 -6.88 -7.41 -8.30
CA VAL A 373 -7.02 -8.87 -8.26
C VAL A 373 -6.37 -9.43 -9.53
N PRO A 374 -5.90 -10.69 -9.56
CA PRO A 374 -5.11 -11.23 -10.67
C PRO A 374 -5.73 -10.99 -12.05
N ALA A 375 -7.03 -11.28 -12.21
CA ALA A 375 -7.74 -11.07 -13.48
C ALA A 375 -7.73 -9.62 -13.94
N SER A 376 -7.89 -8.65 -13.02
CA SER A 376 -7.87 -7.23 -13.36
C SER A 376 -6.47 -6.70 -13.68
N VAL A 377 -5.43 -7.22 -13.00
CA VAL A 377 -4.03 -6.85 -13.30
C VAL A 377 -3.66 -7.35 -14.70
N ILE A 378 -4.00 -8.60 -15.01
CA ILE A 378 -3.76 -9.21 -16.33
C ILE A 378 -4.47 -8.43 -17.43
N ALA A 379 -5.74 -8.07 -17.23
CA ALA A 379 -6.50 -7.27 -18.21
C ALA A 379 -5.88 -5.88 -18.44
N GLY A 380 -5.38 -5.24 -17.37
CA GLY A 380 -4.66 -3.97 -17.47
C GLY A 380 -3.34 -4.09 -18.24
N LEU A 381 -2.55 -5.15 -17.96
CA LEU A 381 -1.31 -5.44 -18.69
C LEU A 381 -1.57 -5.74 -20.20
N GLU A 382 -2.62 -6.46 -20.51
CA GLU A 382 -3.03 -6.69 -21.91
C GLU A 382 -3.45 -5.39 -22.60
N THR A 383 -4.18 -4.53 -21.89
CA THR A 383 -4.53 -3.20 -22.38
C THR A 383 -3.28 -2.37 -22.66
N LEU A 384 -2.32 -2.35 -21.72
CA LEU A 384 -1.03 -1.67 -21.92
C LEU A 384 -0.28 -2.20 -23.14
N LYS A 385 -0.27 -3.52 -23.35
CA LYS A 385 0.36 -4.16 -24.52
C LYS A 385 -0.27 -3.75 -25.84
N THR A 386 -1.60 -3.60 -25.86
CA THR A 386 -2.38 -3.27 -27.07
C THR A 386 -2.24 -1.79 -27.44
N LEU A 387 -2.12 -0.89 -26.47
CA LEU A 387 -2.02 0.55 -26.71
C LEU A 387 -0.69 0.92 -27.37
N PRO A 388 -0.73 1.87 -28.34
CA PRO A 388 0.49 2.39 -28.97
C PRO A 388 1.37 3.12 -27.95
N ALA A 389 2.61 2.67 -27.77
CA ALA A 389 3.59 3.27 -26.87
C ALA A 389 5.01 3.11 -27.42
N SER A 390 5.92 4.06 -27.14
CA SER A 390 7.34 3.92 -27.46
C SER A 390 8.00 2.83 -26.62
N TYR A 391 7.69 2.79 -25.34
CA TYR A 391 7.97 1.70 -24.43
C TYR A 391 6.95 1.69 -23.27
N ARG A 392 6.84 0.54 -22.61
CA ARG A 392 5.81 0.22 -21.62
C ARG A 392 6.43 -0.04 -20.27
N ILE A 393 6.01 0.72 -19.28
CA ILE A 393 6.41 0.54 -17.88
C ILE A 393 5.20 0.08 -17.11
N ALA A 394 5.29 -1.00 -16.33
CA ALA A 394 4.28 -1.32 -15.31
C ALA A 394 4.83 -1.07 -13.91
N VAL A 395 4.05 -0.40 -13.08
CA VAL A 395 4.29 -0.21 -11.65
C VAL A 395 3.23 -1.00 -10.89
N LEU A 396 3.60 -2.12 -10.29
CA LEU A 396 2.65 -3.04 -9.64
C LEU A 396 2.89 -3.11 -8.15
N GLY A 397 1.79 -3.01 -7.38
CA GLY A 397 1.73 -3.26 -5.94
C GLY A 397 1.14 -4.63 -5.63
N ASP A 398 1.08 -4.98 -4.33
CA ASP A 398 0.50 -6.23 -3.87
C ASP A 398 -0.97 -6.38 -4.23
N MET A 399 -1.38 -7.64 -4.40
CA MET A 399 -2.76 -8.07 -4.50
C MET A 399 -3.13 -8.78 -3.20
N LEU A 400 -3.96 -8.14 -2.38
CA LEU A 400 -4.30 -8.61 -1.03
C LEU A 400 -5.60 -9.41 -0.99
N ARG A 401 -5.85 -10.08 0.15
CA ARG A 401 -7.07 -10.85 0.46
C ARG A 401 -7.28 -12.08 -0.44
N LEU A 402 -6.20 -12.66 -0.96
CA LEU A 402 -6.24 -13.84 -1.82
C LEU A 402 -6.08 -15.16 -1.06
N GLY A 403 -5.77 -15.12 0.25
CA GLY A 403 -5.57 -16.30 1.08
C GLY A 403 -4.45 -17.20 0.52
N ASP A 404 -4.64 -18.52 0.54
CA ASP A 404 -3.63 -19.48 0.07
C ASP A 404 -3.26 -19.34 -1.42
N PHE A 405 -4.07 -18.61 -2.20
CA PHE A 405 -3.80 -18.33 -3.61
C PHE A 405 -2.85 -17.16 -3.84
N GLU A 406 -2.43 -16.44 -2.79
CA GLU A 406 -1.71 -15.16 -2.89
C GLU A 406 -0.36 -15.31 -3.61
N GLU A 407 0.44 -16.33 -3.26
CA GLU A 407 1.73 -16.58 -3.88
C GLU A 407 1.58 -16.94 -5.37
N GLU A 408 0.66 -17.86 -5.71
CA GLU A 408 0.41 -18.27 -7.09
C GLU A 408 -0.07 -17.09 -7.94
N ALA A 409 -0.96 -16.27 -7.41
CA ALA A 409 -1.49 -15.06 -8.05
C ALA A 409 -0.38 -14.07 -8.44
N HIS A 410 0.55 -13.80 -7.51
CA HIS A 410 1.67 -12.90 -7.77
C HIS A 410 2.64 -13.48 -8.81
N ARG A 411 2.91 -14.79 -8.77
CA ARG A 411 3.72 -15.46 -9.80
C ARG A 411 3.06 -15.43 -11.18
N LEU A 412 1.75 -15.64 -11.27
CA LEU A 412 0.99 -15.56 -12.52
C LEU A 412 1.06 -14.16 -13.15
N VAL A 413 0.90 -13.12 -12.32
CA VAL A 413 1.02 -11.72 -12.76
C VAL A 413 2.43 -11.41 -13.24
N GLY A 414 3.47 -11.91 -12.57
CA GLY A 414 4.87 -11.77 -13.00
C GLY A 414 5.12 -12.36 -14.39
N GLN A 415 4.63 -13.58 -14.64
CA GLN A 415 4.72 -14.24 -15.97
C GLN A 415 4.03 -13.41 -17.05
N LYS A 416 2.86 -12.84 -16.73
CA LYS A 416 2.11 -12.02 -17.67
C LYS A 416 2.81 -10.68 -17.93
N ALA A 417 3.33 -10.03 -16.91
CA ALA A 417 4.05 -8.77 -17.04
C ALA A 417 5.24 -8.88 -18.00
N ALA A 418 6.03 -9.95 -17.92
CA ALA A 418 7.15 -10.19 -18.81
C ALA A 418 6.79 -10.21 -20.31
N GLN A 419 5.52 -10.51 -20.63
CA GLN A 419 5.02 -10.53 -22.03
C GLN A 419 4.47 -9.18 -22.50
N CYS A 420 4.30 -8.23 -21.58
CA CYS A 420 3.53 -7.01 -21.82
C CYS A 420 4.33 -5.72 -21.66
N VAL A 421 5.46 -5.75 -20.91
CA VAL A 421 6.21 -4.55 -20.54
C VAL A 421 7.67 -4.63 -20.93
N ASP A 422 8.28 -3.46 -21.08
CA ASP A 422 9.73 -3.30 -21.28
C ASP A 422 10.43 -3.13 -19.91
N TYR A 423 9.77 -2.47 -18.94
CA TYR A 423 10.25 -2.29 -17.58
C TYR A 423 9.17 -2.62 -16.55
N LEU A 424 9.57 -3.26 -15.47
CA LEU A 424 8.70 -3.67 -14.37
C LEU A 424 9.19 -3.09 -13.05
N ILE A 425 8.41 -2.19 -12.46
CA ILE A 425 8.68 -1.58 -11.16
C ILE A 425 7.69 -2.16 -10.16
N LEU A 426 8.20 -2.64 -9.04
CA LEU A 426 7.44 -3.41 -8.07
C LEU A 426 7.52 -2.78 -6.69
N ARG A 427 6.41 -2.80 -5.97
CA ARG A 427 6.33 -2.33 -4.58
C ARG A 427 5.42 -3.24 -3.76
N GLY A 428 5.87 -3.65 -2.57
CA GLY A 428 5.10 -4.46 -1.66
C GLY A 428 5.86 -5.69 -1.16
N GLU A 429 5.23 -6.47 -0.31
CA GLU A 429 5.85 -7.65 0.31
C GLU A 429 6.05 -8.79 -0.70
N ASN A 430 5.10 -8.94 -1.62
CA ASN A 430 5.12 -9.96 -2.67
C ASN A 430 5.87 -9.52 -3.95
N ALA A 431 6.51 -8.35 -3.94
CA ALA A 431 7.27 -7.82 -5.08
C ALA A 431 8.32 -8.82 -5.61
N THR A 432 8.99 -9.56 -4.70
CA THR A 432 10.00 -10.56 -5.06
C THR A 432 9.39 -11.73 -5.86
N LEU A 433 8.20 -12.19 -5.51
CA LEU A 433 7.51 -13.29 -6.23
C LEU A 433 7.18 -12.89 -7.67
N ILE A 434 6.71 -11.66 -7.86
CA ILE A 434 6.44 -11.10 -9.20
C ILE A 434 7.74 -10.99 -10.00
N ALA A 435 8.80 -10.44 -9.37
CA ALA A 435 10.10 -10.24 -10.00
C ALA A 435 10.73 -11.56 -10.49
N GLU A 436 10.80 -12.57 -9.61
CA GLU A 436 11.33 -13.88 -9.94
C GLU A 436 10.57 -14.55 -11.11
N SER A 437 9.24 -14.44 -11.05
CA SER A 437 8.40 -15.07 -12.06
C SER A 437 8.51 -14.32 -13.40
N ALA A 438 8.60 -13.00 -13.41
CA ALA A 438 8.84 -12.19 -14.59
C ALA A 438 10.21 -12.50 -15.22
N HIS A 439 11.25 -12.63 -14.40
CA HIS A 439 12.58 -13.00 -14.87
C HIS A 439 12.61 -14.39 -15.48
N LYS A 440 12.03 -15.39 -14.82
CA LYS A 440 11.88 -16.76 -15.37
C LYS A 440 11.11 -16.78 -16.70
N ALA A 441 10.18 -15.85 -16.89
CA ALA A 441 9.41 -15.67 -18.13
C ALA A 441 10.14 -14.86 -19.21
N GLY A 442 11.39 -14.41 -18.96
CA GLY A 442 12.29 -13.81 -19.97
C GLY A 442 12.52 -12.31 -19.84
N LEU A 443 12.00 -11.62 -18.82
CA LEU A 443 12.32 -10.21 -18.57
C LEU A 443 13.72 -10.10 -17.92
N SER A 444 14.58 -9.21 -18.45
CA SER A 444 15.93 -9.01 -17.90
C SER A 444 15.87 -8.44 -16.49
N LEU A 445 16.78 -8.89 -15.59
CA LEU A 445 16.87 -8.37 -14.21
C LEU A 445 17.14 -6.87 -14.16
N GLU A 446 17.90 -6.32 -15.12
CA GLU A 446 18.14 -4.87 -15.24
C GLU A 446 16.87 -4.05 -15.55
N HIS A 447 15.83 -4.70 -16.05
CA HIS A 447 14.53 -4.10 -16.32
C HIS A 447 13.49 -4.36 -15.20
N ILE A 448 13.91 -4.99 -14.10
CA ILE A 448 13.05 -5.26 -12.94
C ILE A 448 13.58 -4.48 -11.74
N ILE A 449 12.76 -3.56 -11.22
CA ILE A 449 13.14 -2.69 -10.10
C ILE A 449 12.17 -2.91 -8.94
N ILE A 450 12.66 -3.33 -7.77
CA ILE A 450 11.87 -3.48 -6.55
C ILE A 450 12.10 -2.25 -5.68
N THR A 451 11.02 -1.57 -5.29
CA THR A 451 11.04 -0.33 -4.51
C THR A 451 10.33 -0.50 -3.17
N SER A 452 10.62 0.38 -2.22
CA SER A 452 10.02 0.33 -0.87
C SER A 452 9.01 1.44 -0.63
N THR A 453 9.20 2.63 -1.21
CA THR A 453 8.28 3.77 -1.04
C THR A 453 7.59 4.15 -2.35
N HIS A 454 6.53 4.96 -2.27
CA HIS A 454 5.87 5.52 -3.45
C HIS A 454 6.80 6.48 -4.19
N GLU A 455 7.59 7.24 -3.44
CA GLU A 455 8.60 8.18 -3.95
C GLU A 455 9.69 7.43 -4.71
N ASP A 456 10.20 6.30 -4.16
CA ASP A 456 11.18 5.45 -4.84
C ASP A 456 10.64 4.89 -6.15
N ALA A 457 9.37 4.44 -6.15
CA ALA A 457 8.72 3.93 -7.36
C ALA A 457 8.57 5.03 -8.41
N ALA A 458 8.14 6.23 -8.01
CA ALA A 458 8.05 7.39 -8.91
C ALA A 458 9.44 7.81 -9.43
N GLN A 459 10.46 7.77 -8.58
CA GLN A 459 11.84 8.08 -8.99
C GLN A 459 12.40 7.02 -9.94
N ALA A 460 12.11 5.73 -9.71
CA ALA A 460 12.50 4.66 -10.63
C ALA A 460 11.86 4.86 -12.03
N VAL A 461 10.59 5.28 -12.09
CA VAL A 461 9.95 5.64 -13.38
C VAL A 461 10.72 6.78 -14.05
N ARG A 462 11.03 7.89 -13.34
CA ARG A 462 11.79 9.01 -13.90
C ARG A 462 13.18 8.61 -14.39
N ASN A 463 13.87 7.74 -13.66
CA ASN A 463 15.20 7.26 -14.07
C ASN A 463 15.11 6.47 -15.39
N VAL A 464 14.12 5.58 -15.52
CA VAL A 464 13.87 4.85 -16.77
C VAL A 464 13.56 5.80 -17.92
N LEU A 465 12.78 6.88 -17.67
CA LEU A 465 12.46 7.89 -18.67
C LEU A 465 13.72 8.67 -19.11
N GLY A 466 14.58 9.09 -18.18
CA GLY A 466 15.83 9.82 -18.45
C GLY A 466 16.90 8.97 -19.14
N GLU A 467 17.02 7.69 -18.81
CA GLU A 467 17.95 6.76 -19.50
C GLU A 467 17.53 6.49 -20.95
N ALA A 468 16.23 6.45 -21.22
CA ALA A 468 15.72 6.25 -22.58
C ALA A 468 15.99 7.44 -23.49
N ASP A 469 15.98 8.69 -22.98
CA ASP A 469 16.34 9.89 -23.74
C ASP A 469 17.83 9.92 -24.12
N THR A 470 18.72 9.42 -23.24
CA THR A 470 20.15 9.34 -23.50
C THR A 470 20.55 8.19 -24.42
N SER A 471 19.79 7.11 -24.46
CA SER A 471 20.03 5.95 -25.34
C SER A 471 19.47 6.12 -26.76
N ALA A 472 18.61 7.11 -27.01
CA ALA A 472 18.07 7.42 -28.34
C ALA A 472 19.15 7.93 -29.31
N VAL A 473 20.39 8.16 -28.88
CA VAL A 473 21.54 8.57 -29.70
C VAL A 473 22.42 7.40 -30.14
N GLY A 474 22.19 6.19 -29.68
CA GLY A 474 22.98 5.03 -30.14
C GLY A 474 22.58 3.70 -29.56
N ALA A 475 21.81 2.94 -30.26
CA ALA A 475 21.74 1.49 -30.44
C ALA A 475 20.33 0.89 -30.29
N ILE A 476 19.78 0.51 -31.40
CA ILE A 476 19.05 -0.74 -31.69
C ILE A 476 18.33 -1.38 -30.49
N HIS A 477 17.25 -0.79 -30.02
CA HIS A 477 16.21 -1.57 -29.36
C HIS A 477 15.30 -2.17 -30.45
N ARG A 478 15.20 -3.51 -30.45
CA ARG A 478 14.20 -4.21 -31.30
C ARG A 478 12.81 -3.83 -30.78
N PRO A 479 12.01 -3.06 -31.54
CA PRO A 479 10.61 -2.91 -31.17
C PRO A 479 9.96 -4.29 -31.31
N LEU A 480 9.18 -4.68 -30.32
CA LEU A 480 8.20 -5.75 -30.48
C LEU A 480 7.44 -5.45 -31.76
N ARG A 481 7.46 -6.39 -32.72
CA ARG A 481 6.86 -6.22 -34.03
C ARG A 481 5.41 -5.76 -33.89
N VAL A 482 5.16 -4.49 -34.21
CA VAL A 482 3.82 -3.98 -34.47
C VAL A 482 3.48 -4.47 -35.88
N ALA A 483 2.62 -5.48 -35.96
CA ALA A 483 2.06 -5.92 -37.20
C ALA A 483 1.13 -4.82 -37.75
N ASP A 484 1.44 -4.33 -38.96
CA ASP A 484 0.59 -3.62 -39.88
C ASP A 484 -0.52 -2.69 -39.33
N SER A 485 -0.15 -1.59 -38.72
CA SER A 485 -1.02 -0.42 -38.63
C SER A 485 -0.20 0.82 -39.00
N GLY A 486 -0.68 1.57 -39.99
CA GLY A 486 -0.02 2.75 -40.57
C GLY A 486 0.13 3.94 -39.61
N ILE A 487 0.69 3.70 -38.45
CA ILE A 487 0.94 4.70 -37.40
C ILE A 487 2.34 5.25 -37.59
N HIS A 488 2.46 6.55 -37.85
CA HIS A 488 3.72 7.27 -37.87
C HIS A 488 4.45 7.12 -36.51
N LEU A 489 5.61 6.46 -36.50
CA LEU A 489 6.47 6.20 -35.34
C LEU A 489 6.90 7.46 -34.58
N GLN A 490 6.78 8.64 -35.15
CA GLN A 490 7.23 9.93 -34.60
C GLN A 490 6.36 10.48 -33.47
N ASN A 491 5.19 9.88 -33.16
CA ASN A 491 4.24 10.36 -32.14
C ASN A 491 4.01 9.38 -30.98
N LEU A 492 4.83 8.33 -30.86
CA LEU A 492 4.71 7.38 -29.75
C LEU A 492 5.42 7.94 -28.49
N VAL A 493 4.72 7.91 -27.36
CA VAL A 493 5.25 8.36 -26.07
C VAL A 493 5.33 7.18 -25.10
N PRO A 494 6.20 7.26 -24.08
CA PRO A 494 6.23 6.24 -23.01
C PRO A 494 4.88 6.14 -22.30
N THR A 495 4.52 4.92 -21.94
CA THR A 495 3.27 4.68 -21.19
C THR A 495 3.57 3.94 -19.89
N VAL A 496 3.02 4.46 -18.79
CA VAL A 496 3.19 3.92 -17.43
C VAL A 496 1.83 3.43 -16.92
N PHE A 497 1.71 2.14 -16.67
CA PHE A 497 0.55 1.51 -16.07
C PHE A 497 0.78 1.33 -14.57
N ILE A 498 -0.11 1.81 -13.72
CA ILE A 498 0.03 1.76 -12.26
C ILE A 498 -1.17 1.05 -11.65
N LYS A 499 -0.92 -0.02 -10.87
CA LYS A 499 -1.96 -0.82 -10.22
C LYS A 499 -1.50 -1.48 -8.92
N GLY A 500 -2.41 -1.63 -7.95
CA GLY A 500 -2.22 -2.34 -6.68
C GLY A 500 -3.51 -2.36 -5.87
N SER A 501 -3.54 -3.13 -4.81
CA SER A 501 -4.67 -3.18 -3.88
C SER A 501 -4.91 -1.81 -3.23
N GLU A 502 -6.10 -1.62 -2.68
CA GLU A 502 -6.52 -0.37 -2.06
C GLU A 502 -5.54 0.10 -0.97
N GLU A 503 -5.07 -0.82 -0.16
CA GLU A 503 -4.13 -0.59 0.93
C GLU A 503 -2.73 -0.19 0.42
N ALA A 504 -2.34 -0.63 -0.77
CA ALA A 504 -1.05 -0.27 -1.38
C ALA A 504 -0.95 1.20 -1.80
N ARG A 505 -2.08 1.94 -1.85
CA ARG A 505 -2.15 3.39 -2.09
C ARG A 505 -1.39 3.85 -3.34
N MET A 506 -1.45 3.06 -4.40
CA MET A 506 -0.66 3.28 -5.63
C MET A 506 -1.02 4.58 -6.36
N GLU A 507 -2.17 5.20 -6.07
CA GLU A 507 -2.53 6.53 -6.56
C GLU A 507 -1.56 7.64 -6.14
N ARG A 508 -0.79 7.44 -5.05
CA ARG A 508 0.26 8.37 -4.63
C ARG A 508 1.41 8.43 -5.64
N ILE A 509 1.71 7.31 -6.30
CA ILE A 509 2.71 7.27 -7.37
C ILE A 509 2.21 8.06 -8.58
N ILE A 510 0.92 7.94 -8.91
CA ILE A 510 0.30 8.73 -9.98
C ILE A 510 0.41 10.23 -9.66
N GLU A 511 0.04 10.65 -8.44
CA GLU A 511 0.12 12.06 -8.00
C GLU A 511 1.53 12.63 -8.19
N LEU A 512 2.57 11.81 -7.89
CA LEU A 512 3.98 12.20 -8.07
C LEU A 512 4.44 12.26 -9.53
N LEU A 513 3.75 11.58 -10.44
CA LEU A 513 4.09 11.48 -11.85
C LEU A 513 3.17 12.32 -12.77
N MET A 514 2.09 12.91 -12.26
CA MET A 514 1.17 13.74 -13.05
C MET A 514 1.87 15.01 -13.55
N ALA A 515 1.55 15.40 -14.79
CA ALA A 515 1.98 16.68 -15.34
C ALA A 515 1.36 17.89 -14.59
N GLN A 516 0.18 17.69 -14.00
CA GLN A 516 -0.58 18.70 -13.25
C GLN A 516 -1.07 18.11 -11.92
N PRO A 517 -0.22 18.03 -10.88
CA PRO A 517 -0.56 17.39 -9.60
C PRO A 517 -1.74 18.07 -8.86
N GLU A 518 -2.03 19.36 -9.14
CA GLU A 518 -3.16 20.09 -8.59
C GLU A 518 -4.52 19.50 -8.98
N GLN A 519 -4.60 18.79 -10.10
CA GLN A 519 -5.81 18.10 -10.56
C GLN A 519 -6.02 16.72 -9.89
N ALA A 520 -5.08 16.25 -9.07
CA ALA A 520 -5.15 14.96 -8.40
C ALA A 520 -6.46 14.78 -7.62
N ARG A 521 -6.95 15.85 -6.98
CA ARG A 521 -8.20 15.82 -6.20
C ARG A 521 -9.42 15.39 -7.01
N GLU A 522 -9.46 15.72 -8.28
CA GLU A 522 -10.59 15.46 -9.18
C GLU A 522 -10.38 14.17 -9.99
N GLN A 523 -9.13 13.84 -10.31
CA GLN A 523 -8.77 12.78 -11.25
C GLN A 523 -8.34 11.48 -10.60
N LEU A 524 -8.00 11.46 -9.30
CA LEU A 524 -7.53 10.28 -8.59
C LEU A 524 -8.51 9.83 -7.50
N VAL A 525 -8.43 8.56 -7.16
CA VAL A 525 -9.16 7.98 -6.02
C VAL A 525 -8.57 8.44 -4.67
N ARG A 526 -9.31 8.32 -3.59
CA ARG A 526 -8.84 8.46 -2.20
C ARG A 526 -8.12 9.80 -1.88
N GLN A 527 -8.61 10.91 -2.41
CA GLN A 527 -8.00 12.24 -2.25
C GLN A 527 -8.56 13.06 -1.08
N THR A 528 -9.51 12.54 -0.30
CA THR A 528 -10.02 13.25 0.88
C THR A 528 -8.97 13.34 1.99
N PRO A 529 -9.02 14.37 2.86
CA PRO A 529 -8.06 14.52 3.97
C PRO A 529 -7.97 13.27 4.85
N GLY A 530 -9.08 12.59 5.10
CA GLY A 530 -9.11 11.35 5.87
C GLY A 530 -8.26 10.25 5.23
N TRP A 531 -8.38 10.05 3.93
CA TRP A 531 -7.57 9.09 3.21
C TRP A 531 -6.09 9.47 3.13
N LYS A 532 -5.77 10.75 3.04
CA LYS A 532 -4.37 11.22 3.04
C LYS A 532 -3.66 10.99 4.39
N GLN A 533 -4.42 10.92 5.48
CA GLN A 533 -3.92 10.65 6.83
C GLN A 533 -3.90 9.16 7.22
N ILE A 534 -4.63 8.30 6.50
CA ILE A 534 -4.60 6.86 6.76
C ILE A 534 -3.21 6.32 6.36
N VAL A 535 -2.32 6.26 7.32
CA VAL A 535 -1.14 5.40 7.27
C VAL A 535 -1.60 4.11 7.94
N VAL A 536 -1.56 2.97 7.18
CA VAL A 536 -1.34 1.76 7.84
C VAL A 536 -2.13 0.53 7.89
N MET A 537 -1.45 -0.53 7.67
CA MET A 537 -1.72 -1.83 8.30
C MET A 537 -1.72 -1.74 9.83
N ARG A 538 -2.73 -2.28 10.52
CA ARG A 538 -2.67 -2.49 11.96
C ARG A 538 -1.61 -3.55 12.23
N PRO A 539 -0.65 -3.30 13.13
CA PRO A 539 0.26 -4.35 13.59
C PRO A 539 -0.53 -5.44 14.32
N ASP A 540 -0.06 -6.67 14.22
CA ASP A 540 -0.67 -7.83 14.93
C ASP A 540 -0.60 -7.72 16.46
N ARG A 541 0.14 -6.74 16.95
CA ARG A 541 0.29 -6.44 18.39
C ARG A 541 -0.06 -4.98 18.68
N PRO A 542 -0.59 -4.70 19.91
CA PRO A 542 -0.88 -3.33 20.34
C PRO A 542 0.38 -2.49 20.65
N THR A 543 1.57 -3.05 20.46
CA THR A 543 2.88 -2.38 20.58
C THR A 543 3.66 -2.61 19.30
N TRP A 544 4.11 -1.53 18.63
CA TRP A 544 4.76 -1.58 17.31
C TRP A 544 5.78 -0.46 17.14
N VAL A 545 6.60 -0.60 16.12
CA VAL A 545 7.51 0.45 15.64
C VAL A 545 7.06 0.87 14.24
N GLU A 546 6.85 2.15 14.03
CA GLU A 546 6.65 2.74 12.71
C GLU A 546 7.99 3.18 12.14
N ILE A 547 8.28 2.78 10.89
CA ILE A 547 9.51 3.16 10.18
C ILE A 547 9.14 4.03 8.98
N ASP A 548 9.51 5.30 9.04
CA ASP A 548 9.35 6.23 7.91
C ASP A 548 10.50 6.02 6.89
N LEU A 549 10.27 5.16 5.92
CA LEU A 549 11.21 4.92 4.82
C LEU A 549 11.42 6.15 3.95
N SER A 550 10.44 7.06 3.85
CA SER A 550 10.59 8.33 3.13
C SER A 550 11.59 9.25 3.83
N ALA A 551 11.62 9.25 5.18
CA ALA A 551 12.64 9.95 5.95
C ALA A 551 14.03 9.38 5.68
N ILE A 552 14.20 8.05 5.65
CA ILE A 552 15.48 7.39 5.32
C ILE A 552 15.92 7.74 3.89
N ALA A 553 15.02 7.68 2.91
CA ALA A 553 15.27 8.09 1.54
C ALA A 553 15.73 9.56 1.46
N HIS A 554 15.02 10.45 2.14
CA HIS A 554 15.35 11.87 2.23
C HIS A 554 16.76 12.09 2.85
N ASN A 555 17.01 11.48 4.02
CA ASN A 555 18.31 11.59 4.71
C ASN A 555 19.47 11.07 3.85
N THR A 556 19.24 9.97 3.12
CA THR A 556 20.26 9.41 2.20
C THR A 556 20.60 10.39 1.09
N ARG A 557 19.58 11.03 0.48
CA ARG A 557 19.78 12.08 -0.55
C ARG A 557 20.47 13.31 0.02
N GLN A 558 20.15 13.72 1.26
CA GLN A 558 20.84 14.83 1.93
C GLN A 558 22.31 14.53 2.12
N ILE A 559 22.69 13.33 2.58
CA ILE A 559 24.09 12.90 2.69
C ILE A 559 24.75 12.91 1.31
N HIS A 560 24.09 12.35 0.28
CA HIS A 560 24.64 12.33 -1.08
C HIS A 560 24.90 13.75 -1.61
N SER A 561 23.97 14.68 -1.38
CA SER A 561 24.14 16.09 -1.77
C SER A 561 25.28 16.77 -1.01
N LEU A 562 25.45 16.45 0.27
CA LEU A 562 26.48 17.01 1.13
C LEU A 562 27.89 16.57 0.70
N VAL A 563 28.08 15.28 0.43
CA VAL A 563 29.41 14.73 0.12
C VAL A 563 29.77 14.87 -1.37
N GLY A 564 28.80 15.11 -2.24
CA GLY A 564 28.96 15.26 -3.68
C GLY A 564 29.01 13.94 -4.45
N SER A 565 28.87 14.02 -5.77
CA SER A 565 28.75 12.83 -6.66
C SER A 565 29.99 11.96 -6.75
N ASN A 566 31.17 12.50 -6.40
CA ASN A 566 32.45 11.77 -6.47
C ASN A 566 32.71 10.89 -5.24
N VAL A 567 31.99 11.10 -4.15
CA VAL A 567 32.13 10.34 -2.90
C VAL A 567 30.99 9.30 -2.80
N ARG A 568 31.35 8.04 -2.68
CA ARG A 568 30.40 6.94 -2.55
C ARG A 568 29.81 6.90 -1.14
N ILE A 569 28.59 6.39 -1.04
CA ILE A 569 27.94 6.12 0.25
C ILE A 569 27.91 4.60 0.48
N LEU A 570 28.51 4.16 1.60
CA LEU A 570 28.35 2.84 2.17
C LEU A 570 27.36 2.96 3.33
N ALA A 571 26.13 2.52 3.14
CA ALA A 571 25.10 2.57 4.16
C ALA A 571 25.32 1.49 5.23
N SER A 572 25.45 1.87 6.49
CA SER A 572 25.66 0.94 7.60
C SER A 572 24.30 0.38 8.09
N LEU A 573 24.12 -0.94 7.93
CA LEU A 573 22.87 -1.66 8.25
C LEU A 573 23.02 -2.65 9.41
N LYS A 574 24.11 -2.58 10.16
CA LYS A 574 24.36 -3.47 11.31
C LYS A 574 23.22 -3.39 12.34
N ALA A 575 23.04 -4.45 13.15
CA ALA A 575 21.99 -4.58 14.16
C ALA A 575 20.59 -4.33 13.58
N ASP A 576 20.24 -5.06 12.51
CA ASP A 576 18.98 -4.91 11.78
C ASP A 576 18.67 -3.45 11.36
N ALA A 577 19.69 -2.80 10.74
CA ALA A 577 19.63 -1.37 10.39
C ALA A 577 19.33 -0.48 11.60
N TYR A 578 20.07 -0.68 12.71
CA TYR A 578 19.84 0.03 13.97
C TYR A 578 18.39 -0.13 14.48
N GLY A 579 17.81 -1.34 14.33
CA GLY A 579 16.46 -1.65 14.74
C GLY A 579 15.34 -1.21 13.77
N HIS A 580 15.69 -0.67 12.59
CA HIS A 580 14.74 -0.15 11.61
C HIS A 580 14.29 -1.17 10.55
N GLY A 581 14.85 -2.41 10.57
CA GLY A 581 14.52 -3.43 9.56
C GLY A 581 15.44 -3.37 8.33
N ALA A 582 16.50 -4.19 8.33
CA ALA A 582 17.61 -4.09 7.38
C ALA A 582 17.20 -4.24 5.91
N LEU A 583 16.24 -5.09 5.59
CA LEU A 583 15.86 -5.37 4.21
C LEU A 583 15.20 -4.18 3.51
N LYS A 584 14.18 -3.58 4.15
CA LYS A 584 13.47 -2.42 3.60
C LYS A 584 14.41 -1.21 3.53
N VAL A 585 15.21 -0.99 4.58
CA VAL A 585 16.23 0.08 4.61
C VAL A 585 17.27 -0.11 3.50
N ALA A 586 17.77 -1.34 3.28
CA ALA A 586 18.74 -1.62 2.22
C ALA A 586 18.23 -1.19 0.84
N ARG A 587 17.01 -1.59 0.49
CA ARG A 587 16.36 -1.19 -0.77
C ARG A 587 16.23 0.32 -0.87
N THR A 588 15.74 0.96 0.18
CA THR A 588 15.52 2.41 0.22
C THR A 588 16.84 3.19 0.02
N VAL A 589 17.91 2.86 0.76
CA VAL A 589 19.16 3.61 0.65
C VAL A 589 19.86 3.40 -0.71
N LEU A 590 19.78 2.17 -1.28
CA LEU A 590 20.35 1.86 -2.59
C LEU A 590 19.67 2.66 -3.72
N HIS A 591 18.35 2.81 -3.68
CA HIS A 591 17.61 3.63 -4.65
C HIS A 591 17.88 5.14 -4.49
N ASN A 592 18.36 5.57 -3.31
CA ASN A 592 18.54 6.99 -2.99
C ASN A 592 20.01 7.43 -2.91
N GLY A 593 20.94 6.66 -3.52
CA GLY A 593 22.32 7.10 -3.74
C GLY A 593 23.39 6.30 -3.02
N ALA A 594 23.04 5.36 -2.12
CA ALA A 594 24.03 4.44 -1.57
C ALA A 594 24.52 3.46 -2.68
N ARG A 595 25.81 3.15 -2.66
CA ARG A 595 26.45 2.26 -3.63
C ARG A 595 26.96 0.96 -3.02
N MET A 596 27.02 0.90 -1.70
CA MET A 596 27.52 -0.24 -0.94
C MET A 596 26.76 -0.32 0.39
N LEU A 597 26.60 -1.51 0.94
CA LEU A 597 26.03 -1.76 2.25
C LEU A 597 27.11 -2.24 3.22
N GLY A 598 26.95 -1.97 4.51
CA GLY A 598 27.89 -2.42 5.55
C GLY A 598 27.15 -3.11 6.69
N VAL A 599 27.57 -4.32 7.02
CA VAL A 599 27.04 -5.15 8.11
C VAL A 599 28.13 -5.52 9.09
N ALA A 600 27.75 -5.89 10.33
CA ALA A 600 28.76 -6.30 11.31
C ALA A 600 29.16 -7.77 11.15
N THR A 601 28.24 -8.66 10.76
CA THR A 601 28.44 -10.11 10.73
C THR A 601 27.92 -10.74 9.44
N LEU A 602 28.38 -11.95 9.16
CA LEU A 602 27.87 -12.75 8.05
C LEU A 602 26.35 -13.02 8.16
N SER A 603 25.87 -13.29 9.36
CA SER A 603 24.44 -13.58 9.61
C SER A 603 23.51 -12.42 9.25
N GLU A 604 23.99 -11.17 9.30
CA GLU A 604 23.22 -10.01 8.84
C GLU A 604 23.23 -9.86 7.31
N ALA A 605 24.28 -10.36 6.62
CA ALA A 605 24.38 -10.32 5.17
C ALA A 605 23.50 -11.39 4.46
N ILE A 606 23.34 -12.56 5.09
CA ILE A 606 22.58 -13.69 4.53
C ILE A 606 21.16 -13.28 4.12
N PRO A 607 20.30 -12.73 4.99
CA PRO A 607 18.94 -12.35 4.62
C PRO A 607 18.87 -11.30 3.49
N LEU A 608 19.86 -10.40 3.42
CA LEU A 608 19.93 -9.41 2.34
C LEU A 608 20.19 -10.09 0.98
N ARG A 609 21.08 -11.07 0.95
CA ARG A 609 21.38 -11.85 -0.26
C ARG A 609 20.22 -12.75 -0.68
N GLU A 610 19.60 -13.44 0.28
CA GLU A 610 18.40 -14.27 0.05
C GLU A 610 17.22 -13.45 -0.50
N ALA A 611 17.10 -12.20 -0.07
CA ALA A 611 16.10 -11.27 -0.58
C ALA A 611 16.46 -10.58 -1.91
N GLY A 612 17.53 -11.03 -2.60
CA GLY A 612 17.93 -10.56 -3.93
C GLY A 612 18.67 -9.22 -3.94
N ILE A 613 19.26 -8.77 -2.84
CA ILE A 613 20.13 -7.60 -2.84
C ILE A 613 21.48 -7.96 -3.46
N HIS A 614 21.79 -7.44 -4.65
CA HIS A 614 23.03 -7.69 -5.40
C HIS A 614 24.13 -6.66 -5.17
N ALA A 615 23.79 -5.51 -4.59
CA ALA A 615 24.77 -4.46 -4.28
C ALA A 615 25.95 -5.01 -3.43
N PRO A 616 27.17 -4.46 -3.54
CA PRO A 616 28.29 -4.86 -2.70
C PRO A 616 27.96 -4.73 -1.21
N ILE A 617 28.35 -5.74 -0.41
CA ILE A 617 28.16 -5.75 1.05
C ILE A 617 29.50 -5.96 1.70
N LEU A 618 29.96 -4.99 2.51
CA LEU A 618 31.18 -5.08 3.32
C LEU A 618 30.84 -5.60 4.72
N VAL A 619 31.49 -6.68 5.13
CA VAL A 619 31.43 -7.18 6.50
C VAL A 619 32.51 -6.47 7.32
N PHE A 620 32.14 -5.60 8.26
CA PHE A 620 33.05 -4.80 9.08
C PHE A 620 33.76 -5.61 10.16
N GLY A 621 33.12 -6.66 10.64
CA GLY A 621 33.56 -7.45 11.77
C GLY A 621 34.46 -8.61 11.39
N TYR A 622 34.86 -9.38 12.42
CA TYR A 622 35.61 -10.61 12.25
C TYR A 622 34.74 -11.70 11.60
N VAL A 623 35.29 -12.32 10.55
CA VAL A 623 34.70 -13.50 9.91
C VAL A 623 35.60 -14.70 10.24
N PRO A 624 35.10 -15.68 11.03
CA PRO A 624 35.86 -16.88 11.34
C PRO A 624 36.21 -17.68 10.10
N HIS A 625 37.32 -18.40 10.10
CA HIS A 625 37.80 -19.16 8.94
C HIS A 625 36.78 -20.18 8.42
N TRP A 626 35.97 -20.79 9.31
CA TRP A 626 34.91 -21.73 8.91
C TRP A 626 33.72 -21.08 8.20
N GLN A 627 33.54 -19.74 8.30
CA GLN A 627 32.49 -18.98 7.61
C GLN A 627 32.99 -18.37 6.29
N MET A 628 34.30 -18.36 6.02
CA MET A 628 34.86 -17.70 4.83
C MET A 628 34.33 -18.30 3.54
N ARG A 629 34.15 -19.64 3.49
CA ARG A 629 33.58 -20.31 2.32
C ARG A 629 32.17 -19.82 2.00
N GLU A 630 31.33 -19.61 3.01
CA GLU A 630 29.99 -19.07 2.85
C GLU A 630 30.00 -17.61 2.42
N ALA A 631 30.86 -16.80 3.03
CA ALA A 631 31.05 -15.40 2.63
C ALA A 631 31.48 -15.26 1.15
N VAL A 632 32.36 -16.15 0.69
CA VAL A 632 32.77 -16.21 -0.73
C VAL A 632 31.58 -16.58 -1.62
N ARG A 633 30.82 -17.62 -1.24
CA ARG A 633 29.64 -18.07 -1.99
C ARG A 633 28.59 -16.98 -2.16
N LEU A 634 28.44 -16.13 -1.14
CA LEU A 634 27.49 -15.02 -1.12
C LEU A 634 28.04 -13.76 -1.81
N GLY A 635 29.27 -13.78 -2.34
CA GLY A 635 29.87 -12.61 -3.01
C GLY A 635 30.03 -11.40 -2.08
N LEU A 636 30.45 -11.61 -0.84
CA LEU A 636 30.63 -10.54 0.14
C LEU A 636 32.04 -9.96 0.05
N THR A 637 32.17 -8.65 0.34
CA THR A 637 33.46 -7.99 0.56
C THR A 637 33.84 -8.14 2.04
N LEU A 638 35.08 -8.58 2.32
CA LEU A 638 35.51 -8.87 3.69
C LEU A 638 36.56 -7.87 4.19
N THR A 639 36.52 -7.61 5.49
CA THR A 639 37.55 -6.83 6.20
C THR A 639 38.72 -7.74 6.59
N LEU A 640 39.96 -7.39 6.17
CA LEU A 640 41.18 -8.08 6.54
C LEU A 640 42.13 -7.19 7.34
N TYR A 641 42.89 -7.81 8.24
CA TYR A 641 43.87 -7.17 9.06
C TYR A 641 44.94 -8.16 9.55
N SER A 642 45.09 -9.31 8.88
CA SER A 642 46.20 -10.25 9.10
C SER A 642 46.44 -11.11 7.88
N ILE A 643 47.67 -11.54 7.67
CA ILE A 643 48.12 -12.42 6.58
C ILE A 643 47.44 -13.79 6.67
N GLU A 644 47.28 -14.35 7.88
CA GLU A 644 46.64 -15.66 8.09
C GLU A 644 45.19 -15.64 7.59
N SER A 645 44.47 -14.55 7.85
CA SER A 645 43.10 -14.37 7.38
C SER A 645 43.03 -14.21 5.86
N ALA A 646 43.98 -13.49 5.25
CA ALA A 646 44.10 -13.36 3.80
C ALA A 646 44.34 -14.72 3.13
N GLN A 647 45.29 -15.47 3.62
CA GLN A 647 45.63 -16.82 3.11
C GLN A 647 44.46 -17.81 3.29
N ALA A 648 43.74 -17.75 4.44
CA ALA A 648 42.57 -18.59 4.67
C ALA A 648 41.42 -18.26 3.70
N LEU A 649 41.21 -16.96 3.43
CA LEU A 649 40.19 -16.50 2.48
C LEU A 649 40.56 -16.88 1.05
N ALA A 650 41.81 -16.73 0.63
CA ALA A 650 42.27 -17.11 -0.68
C ALA A 650 42.06 -18.61 -0.94
N ARG A 651 42.40 -19.48 0.03
CA ARG A 651 42.08 -20.92 -0.07
C ARG A 651 40.58 -21.21 -0.25
N ALA A 652 39.73 -20.51 0.49
CA ALA A 652 38.30 -20.66 0.35
C ALA A 652 37.77 -20.17 -1.02
N ALA A 653 38.28 -19.07 -1.52
CA ALA A 653 37.98 -18.50 -2.82
C ALA A 653 38.44 -19.40 -3.96
N GLN A 654 39.66 -19.91 -3.90
CA GLN A 654 40.24 -20.85 -4.85
C GLN A 654 39.40 -22.15 -4.93
N ALA A 655 38.99 -22.70 -3.78
CA ALA A 655 38.18 -23.90 -3.72
C ALA A 655 36.78 -23.76 -4.40
N LEU A 656 36.29 -22.55 -4.53
CA LEU A 656 35.01 -22.21 -5.21
C LEU A 656 35.24 -21.61 -6.61
N ASN A 657 36.50 -21.36 -7.00
CA ASN A 657 36.88 -20.66 -8.23
C ASN A 657 36.16 -19.30 -8.37
N LEU A 658 36.07 -18.55 -7.27
CA LEU A 658 35.44 -17.23 -7.21
C LEU A 658 36.49 -16.19 -6.74
N THR A 659 36.37 -14.96 -7.20
CA THR A 659 37.20 -13.83 -6.72
C THR A 659 36.45 -13.08 -5.62
N VAL A 660 37.17 -12.72 -4.53
CA VAL A 660 36.59 -12.02 -3.37
C VAL A 660 37.30 -10.67 -3.22
N LYS A 661 36.48 -9.64 -3.08
CA LYS A 661 36.96 -8.28 -2.78
C LYS A 661 37.26 -8.13 -1.29
N VAL A 662 38.28 -7.42 -0.98
CA VAL A 662 38.71 -7.22 0.41
C VAL A 662 39.06 -5.77 0.69
N HIS A 663 38.76 -5.31 1.92
CA HIS A 663 39.15 -4.03 2.47
C HIS A 663 40.14 -4.25 3.66
N VAL A 664 41.28 -3.61 3.61
CA VAL A 664 42.26 -3.66 4.72
C VAL A 664 41.89 -2.62 5.77
N LYS A 665 41.90 -3.04 7.04
CA LYS A 665 41.58 -2.16 8.17
C LYS A 665 42.81 -1.71 8.92
N VAL A 666 42.94 -0.39 9.07
CA VAL A 666 43.99 0.27 9.84
C VAL A 666 43.45 0.81 11.16
N ASP A 667 44.10 0.51 12.28
CA ASP A 667 43.78 1.11 13.57
C ASP A 667 44.66 2.35 13.81
N THR A 668 44.06 3.51 13.68
CA THR A 668 44.72 4.82 13.89
C THR A 668 44.58 5.37 15.31
N GLY A 669 43.97 4.60 16.22
CA GLY A 669 43.75 5.00 17.61
C GLY A 669 42.38 4.73 18.17
N MET A 670 41.59 3.86 17.52
CA MET A 670 40.31 3.33 18.08
C MET A 670 40.59 2.19 19.07
N GLY A 671 41.67 1.43 18.90
CA GLY A 671 42.06 0.32 19.78
C GLY A 671 41.15 -0.89 19.68
N ARG A 672 40.60 -1.18 18.48
CA ARG A 672 39.63 -2.25 18.27
C ARG A 672 40.14 -3.30 17.26
N LEU A 673 39.76 -3.28 16.01
CA LEU A 673 40.24 -4.15 14.94
C LEU A 673 41.14 -3.36 13.98
N GLY A 674 42.09 -4.01 13.36
CA GLY A 674 43.01 -3.39 12.37
C GLY A 674 44.48 -3.49 12.78
N ILE A 675 45.39 -3.36 11.81
CA ILE A 675 46.82 -3.20 12.06
C ILE A 675 47.05 -1.77 12.52
N ARG A 676 47.89 -1.60 13.56
CA ARG A 676 48.21 -0.27 14.10
C ARG A 676 48.90 0.59 13.03
N ALA A 677 48.47 1.86 12.93
CA ALA A 677 49.01 2.79 11.93
C ALA A 677 50.56 2.98 12.04
N GLU A 678 51.13 2.78 13.23
CA GLU A 678 52.55 2.83 13.45
C GLU A 678 53.33 1.61 12.88
N GLN A 679 52.60 0.50 12.59
CA GLN A 679 53.16 -0.74 12.01
C GLN A 679 53.08 -0.73 10.48
N ILE A 680 53.59 0.32 9.83
CA ILE A 680 53.48 0.52 8.38
C ILE A 680 54.04 -0.66 7.59
N ALA A 681 55.16 -1.23 8.03
CA ALA A 681 55.74 -2.40 7.34
C ALA A 681 54.79 -3.59 7.27
N GLU A 682 54.07 -3.88 8.35
CA GLU A 682 53.10 -4.98 8.42
C GLU A 682 51.87 -4.69 7.52
N ILE A 683 51.45 -3.42 7.44
CA ILE A 683 50.37 -3.01 6.52
C ILE A 683 50.81 -3.23 5.07
N VAL A 684 51.99 -2.78 4.68
CA VAL A 684 52.55 -2.95 3.34
C VAL A 684 52.70 -4.44 3.01
N GLU A 685 53.25 -5.24 3.95
CA GLU A 685 53.39 -6.68 3.77
C GLU A 685 52.03 -7.36 3.53
N LEU A 686 50.99 -7.02 4.31
CA LEU A 686 49.61 -7.53 4.09
C LEU A 686 49.08 -7.14 2.72
N LEU A 687 49.29 -5.90 2.26
CA LEU A 687 48.81 -5.44 0.95
C LEU A 687 49.53 -6.21 -0.17
N HIS A 688 50.84 -6.44 -0.07
CA HIS A 688 51.62 -7.28 -1.00
C HIS A 688 51.06 -8.70 -1.04
N GLU A 689 50.89 -9.33 0.11
CA GLU A 689 50.37 -10.70 0.20
C GLU A 689 48.99 -10.81 -0.47
N ILE A 690 48.06 -9.83 -0.22
CA ILE A 690 46.72 -9.82 -0.84
C ILE A 690 46.83 -9.72 -2.37
N THR A 691 47.76 -8.92 -2.91
CA THR A 691 47.87 -8.76 -4.37
C THR A 691 48.51 -9.97 -5.06
N GLU A 692 49.30 -10.78 -4.35
CA GLU A 692 49.92 -12.01 -4.85
C GLU A 692 49.03 -13.23 -4.68
N LEU A 693 48.12 -13.21 -3.72
CA LEU A 693 47.20 -14.33 -3.45
C LEU A 693 46.14 -14.45 -4.56
N PRO A 694 45.98 -15.66 -5.17
CA PRO A 694 44.98 -15.87 -6.20
C PRO A 694 43.58 -15.71 -5.64
N HIS A 695 42.67 -15.20 -6.49
CA HIS A 695 41.27 -15.03 -6.15
C HIS A 695 40.96 -13.98 -5.05
N LEU A 696 41.93 -13.14 -4.67
CA LEU A 696 41.69 -11.95 -3.87
C LEU A 696 41.82 -10.68 -4.73
N GLU A 697 40.96 -9.70 -4.46
CA GLU A 697 41.01 -8.37 -5.08
C GLU A 697 41.05 -7.31 -3.99
N LEU A 698 42.11 -6.54 -3.91
CA LEU A 698 42.24 -5.43 -2.98
C LEU A 698 41.37 -4.26 -3.49
N GLU A 699 40.19 -4.10 -2.90
CA GLU A 699 39.22 -3.06 -3.29
C GLU A 699 39.35 -1.80 -2.44
N GLY A 700 39.73 -1.92 -1.15
CA GLY A 700 39.73 -0.75 -0.27
C GLY A 700 40.63 -0.83 0.95
N ILE A 701 40.83 0.34 1.57
CA ILE A 701 41.50 0.51 2.86
C ILE A 701 40.73 1.51 3.72
N PHE A 702 40.64 1.25 5.03
CA PHE A 702 39.85 2.11 5.91
C PHE A 702 40.32 2.16 7.37
N THR A 703 39.94 3.25 8.03
CA THR A 703 40.06 3.41 9.48
C THR A 703 38.71 3.79 10.13
N HIS A 704 38.70 4.03 11.43
CA HIS A 704 37.50 4.48 12.16
C HIS A 704 37.89 5.46 13.28
N PHE A 705 37.14 6.58 13.35
CA PHE A 705 37.35 7.60 14.36
C PHE A 705 36.74 7.23 15.69
N ALA A 706 37.46 7.52 16.78
CA ALA A 706 36.98 7.29 18.16
C ALA A 706 36.23 8.49 18.73
N MET A 707 36.56 9.71 18.29
CA MET A 707 36.06 10.98 18.86
C MET A 707 35.68 12.01 17.77
N ALA A 708 35.08 11.58 16.66
CA ALA A 708 34.57 12.53 15.66
C ALA A 708 33.23 13.16 16.05
N ASP A 709 32.61 12.68 17.12
CA ASP A 709 31.28 13.04 17.64
C ASP A 709 31.34 14.04 18.81
N THR A 710 32.52 14.66 19.02
CA THR A 710 32.77 15.74 20.01
C THR A 710 33.13 17.06 19.33
N GLN A 711 32.97 18.18 20.03
CA GLN A 711 33.40 19.50 19.51
C GLN A 711 34.93 19.57 19.43
N ASP A 712 35.64 18.96 20.37
CA ASP A 712 37.09 18.84 20.31
C ASP A 712 37.51 17.76 19.31
N GLN A 713 37.93 18.22 18.12
CA GLN A 713 38.38 17.39 17.01
C GLN A 713 39.87 17.00 17.07
N THR A 714 40.60 17.34 18.15
CA THR A 714 42.03 17.12 18.25
C THR A 714 42.40 15.66 18.04
N HIS A 715 41.71 14.74 18.71
CA HIS A 715 41.98 13.29 18.57
C HIS A 715 41.58 12.77 17.17
N ALA A 716 40.45 13.19 16.63
CA ALA A 716 40.00 12.77 15.30
C ALA A 716 41.01 13.25 14.22
N ARG A 717 41.51 14.48 14.31
CA ARG A 717 42.54 15.01 13.40
C ARG A 717 43.91 14.28 13.55
N MET A 718 44.30 13.90 14.75
CA MET A 718 45.45 13.03 14.98
C MET A 718 45.28 11.67 14.29
N GLN A 719 44.09 11.04 14.42
CA GLN A 719 43.81 9.77 13.75
C GLN A 719 43.84 9.94 12.22
N LEU A 720 43.28 11.04 11.69
CA LEU A 720 43.33 11.35 10.27
C LEU A 720 44.77 11.53 9.78
N ALA A 721 45.60 12.27 10.49
CA ALA A 721 47.00 12.46 10.13
C ALA A 721 47.78 11.14 10.09
N ARG A 722 47.58 10.25 11.08
CA ARG A 722 48.16 8.89 11.07
C ARG A 722 47.70 8.09 9.84
N PHE A 723 46.41 8.16 9.52
CA PHE A 723 45.87 7.46 8.34
C PHE A 723 46.46 8.01 7.03
N GLN A 724 46.60 9.32 6.92
CA GLN A 724 47.22 9.98 5.77
C GLN A 724 48.69 9.58 5.61
N GLN A 725 49.45 9.41 6.71
CA GLN A 725 50.81 8.89 6.66
C GLN A 725 50.89 7.47 6.11
N VAL A 726 49.95 6.59 6.54
CA VAL A 726 49.86 5.24 5.98
C VAL A 726 49.54 5.31 4.48
N LEU A 727 48.57 6.14 4.08
CA LEU A 727 48.20 6.32 2.67
C LEU A 727 49.36 6.82 1.83
N GLN A 728 50.15 7.77 2.32
CA GLN A 728 51.34 8.26 1.63
C GLN A 728 52.39 7.14 1.40
N CYS A 729 52.65 6.32 2.42
CA CYS A 729 53.61 5.22 2.29
C CYS A 729 53.14 4.15 1.27
N ILE A 730 51.87 3.77 1.29
CA ILE A 730 51.33 2.78 0.32
C ILE A 730 51.21 3.37 -1.10
N GLU A 731 51.13 4.69 -1.24
CA GLU A 731 51.11 5.38 -2.53
C GLU A 731 52.53 5.43 -3.13
N GLU A 732 53.55 5.63 -2.31
CA GLU A 732 54.99 5.54 -2.70
C GLU A 732 55.34 4.12 -3.21
N GLU A 733 54.72 3.07 -2.62
CA GLU A 733 54.87 1.67 -3.07
C GLU A 733 53.90 1.31 -4.24
N HIS A 734 53.13 2.28 -4.80
CA HIS A 734 52.14 2.07 -5.87
C HIS A 734 51.01 1.08 -5.51
N MET A 735 50.66 0.97 -4.25
CA MET A 735 49.69 0.00 -3.72
C MET A 735 48.41 0.61 -3.19
N ARG A 736 48.13 1.90 -3.46
CA ARG A 736 46.89 2.56 -3.01
C ARG A 736 45.64 1.89 -3.61
N PRO A 737 44.75 1.34 -2.79
CA PRO A 737 43.48 0.75 -3.30
C PRO A 737 42.55 1.82 -3.88
N PRO A 738 41.60 1.42 -4.74
CA PRO A 738 40.66 2.36 -5.37
C PRO A 738 39.68 3.01 -4.38
N LEU A 739 39.40 2.40 -3.23
CA LEU A 739 38.49 2.93 -2.22
C LEU A 739 39.18 3.20 -0.89
N VAL A 740 39.32 4.46 -0.53
CA VAL A 740 39.77 4.90 0.79
C VAL A 740 38.61 5.45 1.56
N HIS A 741 38.39 5.02 2.82
CA HIS A 741 37.29 5.53 3.61
C HIS A 741 37.59 5.61 5.12
N ALA A 742 37.16 6.71 5.75
CA ALA A 742 37.36 6.97 7.17
C ALA A 742 36.09 7.47 7.89
N ALA A 743 35.36 8.38 7.27
CA ALA A 743 34.24 9.09 7.88
C ALA A 743 33.06 8.18 8.28
N ASN A 744 32.70 8.22 9.57
CA ASN A 744 31.42 7.72 10.12
C ASN A 744 30.36 8.84 10.08
N SER A 745 29.16 8.62 10.65
CA SER A 745 28.10 9.63 10.68
C SER A 745 28.54 10.98 11.23
N ALA A 746 29.29 11.00 12.32
CA ALA A 746 29.78 12.25 12.92
C ALA A 746 30.80 12.95 12.02
N ALA A 747 31.80 12.21 11.55
CA ALA A 747 32.87 12.76 10.70
C ALA A 747 32.35 13.30 9.35
N ILE A 748 31.21 12.82 8.85
CA ILE A 748 30.58 13.38 7.64
C ILE A 748 30.28 14.86 7.83
N PHE A 749 29.86 15.26 9.03
CA PHE A 749 29.50 16.66 9.34
C PHE A 749 30.63 17.45 9.99
N SER A 750 31.46 16.82 10.83
CA SER A 750 32.48 17.50 11.62
C SER A 750 33.87 17.53 11.00
N LEU A 751 34.18 16.63 10.02
CA LEU A 751 35.52 16.46 9.47
C LEU A 751 35.47 16.18 7.94
N PRO A 752 35.08 17.17 7.10
CA PRO A 752 34.89 16.95 5.65
C PRO A 752 36.14 16.44 4.92
N GLU A 753 37.36 16.79 5.42
CA GLU A 753 38.63 16.30 4.89
C GLU A 753 38.79 14.78 5.02
N ALA A 754 37.95 14.08 5.77
CA ALA A 754 37.98 12.63 5.94
C ALA A 754 37.02 11.86 5.01
N HIS A 755 36.33 12.54 4.09
CA HIS A 755 35.37 11.86 3.19
C HIS A 755 36.05 10.86 2.26
N PHE A 756 37.25 11.19 1.73
CA PHE A 756 38.02 10.40 0.75
C PHE A 756 37.11 9.91 -0.41
N ASP A 757 37.23 8.62 -0.80
CA ASP A 757 36.47 8.04 -1.89
C ASP A 757 35.06 7.55 -1.46
N MET A 758 34.87 7.36 -0.12
CA MET A 758 33.60 6.81 0.39
C MET A 758 33.36 7.18 1.86
N VAL A 759 32.08 7.50 2.19
CA VAL A 759 31.62 7.74 3.56
C VAL A 759 30.75 6.60 4.07
N ARG A 760 30.68 6.42 5.40
CA ARG A 760 29.94 5.34 6.06
C ARG A 760 28.89 5.88 7.04
N PRO A 761 27.83 6.50 6.55
CA PRO A 761 26.73 6.91 7.43
C PRO A 761 26.07 5.67 8.07
N GLY A 762 25.77 5.79 9.37
CA GLY A 762 24.95 4.88 10.15
C GLY A 762 23.78 5.65 10.71
N ILE A 763 23.90 6.14 11.95
CA ILE A 763 22.82 6.79 12.70
C ILE A 763 22.22 8.00 11.95
N ALA A 764 23.01 8.72 11.17
CA ALA A 764 22.54 9.86 10.38
C ALA A 764 21.55 9.47 9.26
N LEU A 765 21.63 8.23 8.71
CA LEU A 765 20.61 7.72 7.76
C LEU A 765 19.24 7.68 8.40
N TYR A 766 19.18 7.40 9.69
CA TYR A 766 17.95 7.25 10.47
C TYR A 766 17.46 8.57 11.06
N GLY A 767 18.16 9.70 10.77
CA GLY A 767 17.80 11.04 11.21
C GLY A 767 17.99 11.28 12.70
N LEU A 768 18.90 10.55 13.33
CA LEU A 768 19.26 10.67 14.74
C LEU A 768 20.64 11.29 14.88
N ASP A 769 20.79 12.18 15.88
CA ASP A 769 22.03 12.89 16.12
C ASP A 769 23.21 11.93 16.44
N PRO A 770 24.39 12.12 15.86
CA PRO A 770 25.57 11.34 16.20
C PRO A 770 25.96 11.45 17.67
N SER A 771 25.75 12.63 18.28
CA SER A 771 25.95 12.90 19.71
C SER A 771 25.19 14.15 20.13
N SER A 772 25.27 14.50 21.41
CA SER A 772 24.77 15.78 21.92
C SER A 772 25.56 17.00 21.42
N GLU A 773 26.81 16.80 20.98
CA GLU A 773 27.73 17.84 20.53
C GLU A 773 27.78 18.01 19.01
N VAL A 774 27.54 16.93 18.25
CA VAL A 774 27.45 16.94 16.79
C VAL A 774 26.01 16.60 16.40
N ARG A 775 25.28 17.62 16.02
CA ARG A 775 23.87 17.51 15.63
C ARG A 775 23.73 17.48 14.12
N LEU A 776 22.69 16.79 13.66
CA LEU A 776 22.32 16.81 12.26
C LEU A 776 21.71 18.17 11.87
N PRO A 777 21.88 18.61 10.62
CA PRO A 777 21.10 19.71 10.06
C PRO A 777 19.57 19.51 10.23
N ALA A 778 18.83 20.61 10.33
CA ALA A 778 17.39 20.60 10.62
C ALA A 778 16.54 19.90 9.55
N GLU A 779 17.10 19.68 8.37
CA GLU A 779 16.45 18.99 7.26
C GLU A 779 16.38 17.47 7.48
N PHE A 780 17.26 16.91 8.33
CA PHE A 780 17.24 15.48 8.63
C PHE A 780 16.00 15.11 9.47
N ARG A 781 15.42 13.95 9.16
CA ARG A 781 14.14 13.51 9.74
C ARG A 781 14.35 12.19 10.49
N PRO A 782 13.96 12.12 11.79
CA PRO A 782 13.91 10.84 12.50
C PRO A 782 12.97 9.87 11.79
N ALA A 783 13.43 8.65 11.58
CA ALA A 783 12.70 7.64 10.82
C ALA A 783 11.93 6.65 11.69
N LEU A 784 12.13 6.64 13.02
CA LEU A 784 11.54 5.65 13.92
C LEU A 784 10.56 6.31 14.89
N SER A 785 9.37 5.71 15.04
CA SER A 785 8.45 5.97 16.15
C SER A 785 8.11 4.65 16.84
N PHE A 786 8.26 4.58 18.16
CA PHE A 786 7.90 3.44 18.99
C PHE A 786 6.61 3.76 19.72
N LYS A 787 5.58 2.94 19.51
CA LYS A 787 4.22 3.21 19.95
C LYS A 787 3.57 1.99 20.61
N THR A 788 2.56 2.26 21.46
CA THR A 788 1.68 1.25 22.04
C THR A 788 0.27 1.82 22.21
N GLN A 789 -0.64 1.03 22.78
CA GLN A 789 -2.00 1.46 23.10
C GLN A 789 -2.31 1.21 24.56
N VAL A 790 -3.26 1.97 25.10
CA VAL A 790 -3.79 1.71 26.46
C VAL A 790 -4.56 0.39 26.46
N ALA A 791 -4.14 -0.55 27.29
CA ALA A 791 -4.81 -1.85 27.47
C ALA A 791 -5.93 -1.82 28.52
N GLN A 792 -5.74 -1.03 29.58
CA GLN A 792 -6.71 -0.89 30.66
C GLN A 792 -6.55 0.47 31.35
N VAL A 793 -7.67 1.05 31.79
CA VAL A 793 -7.69 2.22 32.71
C VAL A 793 -8.35 1.81 33.99
N LYS A 794 -7.80 2.24 35.13
CA LYS A 794 -8.37 1.99 36.45
C LYS A 794 -7.99 3.06 37.46
N ASP A 795 -8.81 3.25 38.50
CA ASP A 795 -8.52 4.14 39.63
C ASP A 795 -7.91 3.34 40.76
N ILE A 796 -6.83 3.83 41.35
CA ILE A 796 -6.08 3.26 42.47
C ILE A 796 -6.25 4.18 43.67
N PRO A 797 -6.73 3.70 44.87
CA PRO A 797 -6.84 4.51 46.06
C PRO A 797 -5.47 5.02 46.53
N GLU A 798 -5.49 6.05 47.38
CA GLU A 798 -4.29 6.50 48.11
C GLU A 798 -3.77 5.40 49.04
N GLY A 799 -2.46 5.28 49.17
CA GLY A 799 -1.77 4.32 50.02
C GLY A 799 -1.58 2.93 49.41
N GLU A 800 -2.03 2.69 48.18
CA GLU A 800 -1.88 1.40 47.49
C GLU A 800 -0.56 1.33 46.73
N SER A 801 0.04 0.15 46.76
CA SER A 801 1.32 -0.09 46.06
C SER A 801 1.13 -0.49 44.58
N ILE A 802 2.02 -0.02 43.70
CA ILE A 802 2.00 -0.29 42.28
C ILE A 802 3.24 -1.09 41.85
N SER A 803 3.04 -2.15 41.09
CA SER A 803 4.02 -2.97 40.40
C SER A 803 4.95 -3.78 41.32
N TYR A 804 5.92 -4.50 40.71
CA TYR A 804 6.83 -5.41 41.41
C TYR A 804 7.70 -4.73 42.49
N GLY A 805 7.77 -5.35 43.64
CA GLY A 805 8.59 -4.89 44.76
C GLY A 805 7.98 -3.71 45.53
N CYS A 806 6.74 -3.32 45.21
CA CYS A 806 6.00 -2.23 45.87
C CYS A 806 6.86 -0.96 46.03
N THR A 807 7.61 -0.62 44.98
CA THR A 807 8.57 0.51 44.96
C THR A 807 7.91 1.87 44.82
N TYR A 808 6.66 1.89 44.40
CA TYR A 808 5.81 3.08 44.33
C TYR A 808 4.53 2.85 45.14
N THR A 809 4.14 3.84 45.91
CA THR A 809 2.87 3.86 46.67
C THR A 809 2.19 5.18 46.33
N THR A 810 0.90 5.12 46.04
CA THR A 810 0.08 6.28 45.70
C THR A 810 -0.05 7.23 46.91
N ASP A 811 0.26 8.51 46.73
CA ASP A 811 0.11 9.60 47.70
C ASP A 811 -1.26 10.32 47.61
N ARG A 812 -2.08 9.93 46.66
CA ARG A 812 -3.44 10.42 46.37
C ARG A 812 -4.22 9.38 45.59
N PRO A 813 -5.54 9.48 45.46
CA PRO A 813 -6.29 8.71 44.48
C PRO A 813 -5.71 8.97 43.07
N THR A 814 -5.22 7.89 42.43
CA THR A 814 -4.43 7.97 41.21
C THR A 814 -5.13 7.19 40.11
N ARG A 815 -5.39 7.85 38.97
CA ARG A 815 -5.89 7.19 37.79
C ARG A 815 -4.73 6.71 36.91
N VAL A 816 -4.71 5.40 36.63
CA VAL A 816 -3.60 4.78 35.91
C VAL A 816 -4.05 4.13 34.61
N ALA A 817 -3.14 4.09 33.64
CA ALA A 817 -3.28 3.28 32.45
C ALA A 817 -2.22 2.17 32.43
N ILE A 818 -2.63 0.97 31.98
CA ILE A 818 -1.76 -0.18 31.76
C ILE A 818 -1.42 -0.22 30.29
N LEU A 819 -0.12 -0.32 29.99
CA LEU A 819 0.39 -0.41 28.64
C LEU A 819 0.97 -1.81 28.39
N PRO A 820 0.67 -2.47 27.23
CA PRO A 820 1.15 -3.81 26.89
C PRO A 820 2.57 -3.76 26.29
N VAL A 821 3.49 -3.08 26.98
CA VAL A 821 4.91 -2.96 26.62
C VAL A 821 5.77 -3.14 27.87
N GLY A 822 6.86 -3.89 27.73
CA GLY A 822 7.77 -4.14 28.83
C GLY A 822 9.20 -4.41 28.38
N TYR A 823 10.05 -4.88 29.31
CA TYR A 823 11.47 -5.06 28.99
C TYR A 823 11.73 -6.18 27.98
N ALA A 824 10.81 -7.09 27.75
CA ALA A 824 10.90 -8.07 26.67
C ALA A 824 10.61 -7.47 25.28
N ASP A 825 10.19 -6.21 25.21
CA ASP A 825 10.03 -5.43 23.98
C ASP A 825 11.21 -4.48 23.71
N GLY A 826 12.17 -4.39 24.66
CA GLY A 826 13.23 -3.39 24.67
C GLY A 826 12.86 -2.13 25.47
N PHE A 827 11.72 -2.10 26.15
CA PHE A 827 11.33 -1.00 27.03
C PHE A 827 12.00 -1.17 28.40
N ARG A 828 13.14 -0.51 28.58
CA ARG A 828 14.09 -0.79 29.65
C ARG A 828 13.51 -0.59 31.07
N ARG A 829 13.87 -1.50 32.00
CA ARG A 829 13.49 -1.51 33.42
C ARG A 829 14.56 -0.95 34.36
N ALA A 830 15.83 -1.13 34.05
CA ALA A 830 16.97 -0.85 34.93
C ALA A 830 18.25 -0.54 34.11
N PRO A 831 19.22 0.19 34.69
CA PRO A 831 19.27 0.76 36.03
C PRO A 831 18.30 1.91 36.27
N THR A 832 17.94 2.65 35.21
CA THR A 832 16.91 3.69 35.17
C THR A 832 15.82 3.26 34.17
N ASP A 833 14.58 3.70 34.39
CA ASP A 833 13.47 3.44 33.51
C ASP A 833 13.30 4.58 32.49
N TRP A 834 12.28 4.42 31.61
CA TRP A 834 11.96 5.37 30.54
C TRP A 834 11.49 6.76 31.02
N GLY A 835 11.09 6.86 32.27
CA GLY A 835 10.63 8.09 32.94
C GLY A 835 9.17 8.44 32.65
N SER A 836 8.86 8.80 31.42
CA SER A 836 7.50 9.14 30.95
C SER A 836 7.28 8.75 29.49
N VAL A 837 6.02 8.73 29.08
CA VAL A 837 5.54 8.50 27.70
C VAL A 837 4.54 9.60 27.33
N LEU A 838 4.12 9.68 26.05
CA LEU A 838 3.11 10.66 25.62
C LEU A 838 1.75 10.00 25.46
N VAL A 839 0.72 10.63 26.04
CA VAL A 839 -0.70 10.30 25.87
C VAL A 839 -1.47 11.61 25.63
N HIS A 840 -2.28 11.69 24.57
CA HIS A 840 -3.02 12.92 24.23
C HIS A 840 -2.12 14.17 24.22
N GLU A 841 -0.92 14.07 23.65
CA GLU A 841 0.10 15.15 23.58
C GLU A 841 0.65 15.59 24.96
N GLN A 842 0.43 14.84 26.02
CA GLN A 842 0.90 15.16 27.37
C GLN A 842 1.82 14.04 27.89
N GLU A 843 2.81 14.43 28.69
CA GLU A 843 3.67 13.46 29.36
C GLU A 843 2.94 12.75 30.51
N ALA A 844 2.95 11.41 30.48
CA ALA A 844 2.44 10.52 31.51
C ALA A 844 3.62 9.79 32.17
N PRO A 845 3.92 10.01 33.47
CA PRO A 845 5.04 9.36 34.13
C PRO A 845 4.78 7.88 34.37
N LEU A 846 5.84 7.07 34.36
CA LEU A 846 5.83 5.67 34.74
C LEU A 846 5.65 5.53 36.26
N LEU A 847 4.83 4.57 36.68
CA LEU A 847 4.59 4.25 38.10
C LEU A 847 5.13 2.87 38.44
N GLY A 848 6.06 2.82 39.36
CA GLY A 848 6.69 1.57 39.79
C GLY A 848 7.58 0.94 38.72
N ARG A 849 7.90 -0.34 38.88
CA ARG A 849 8.85 -1.02 37.99
C ARG A 849 8.19 -1.53 36.73
N VAL A 850 8.88 -1.42 35.59
CA VAL A 850 8.49 -2.04 34.30
C VAL A 850 8.47 -3.56 34.47
N CYS A 851 7.41 -4.21 34.01
CA CYS A 851 7.26 -5.66 33.99
C CYS A 851 7.82 -6.25 32.68
N MET A 852 7.75 -7.58 32.50
CA MET A 852 8.23 -8.23 31.28
C MET A 852 7.48 -7.74 30.04
N ASP A 853 6.15 -7.67 30.13
CA ASP A 853 5.25 -7.40 29.00
C ASP A 853 4.33 -6.19 29.23
N GLN A 854 4.43 -5.51 30.36
CA GLN A 854 3.54 -4.42 30.75
C GLN A 854 4.28 -3.34 31.56
N CYS A 855 3.75 -2.12 31.51
CA CYS A 855 4.09 -1.04 32.43
C CYS A 855 2.85 -0.23 32.81
N ILE A 856 2.98 0.62 33.83
CA ILE A 856 1.88 1.39 34.39
C ILE A 856 2.28 2.86 34.32
N ILE A 857 1.34 3.72 33.91
CA ILE A 857 1.55 5.17 33.81
C ILE A 857 0.47 5.93 34.59
N ASP A 858 0.82 7.10 35.11
CA ASP A 858 -0.12 8.03 35.76
C ASP A 858 -0.83 8.88 34.69
N ILE A 859 -2.15 8.77 34.62
CA ILE A 859 -3.00 9.58 33.74
C ILE A 859 -3.98 10.47 34.51
N THR A 860 -3.74 10.68 35.83
CA THR A 860 -4.64 11.43 36.70
C THR A 860 -4.94 12.84 36.15
N LEU A 861 -3.94 13.49 35.54
CA LEU A 861 -4.06 14.84 35.03
C LEU A 861 -4.40 14.87 33.51
N ILE A 862 -4.51 13.70 32.88
CA ILE A 862 -4.80 13.60 31.43
C ILE A 862 -6.27 13.18 31.26
N PRO A 863 -7.15 14.10 30.83
CA PRO A 863 -8.57 13.80 30.74
C PRO A 863 -8.88 12.86 29.56
N HIS A 864 -9.96 12.10 29.70
CA HIS A 864 -10.57 11.29 28.64
C HIS A 864 -9.71 10.16 28.06
N VAL A 865 -8.67 9.72 28.75
CA VAL A 865 -7.88 8.55 28.33
C VAL A 865 -8.74 7.28 28.41
N ARG A 866 -8.75 6.48 27.32
CA ARG A 866 -9.55 5.27 27.17
C ARG A 866 -8.69 4.10 26.67
N VAL A 867 -9.22 2.89 26.83
CA VAL A 867 -8.64 1.68 26.23
C VAL A 867 -8.59 1.84 24.69
N GLY A 868 -7.44 1.52 24.11
CA GLY A 868 -7.18 1.67 22.69
C GLY A 868 -6.53 3.00 22.29
N ASP A 869 -6.45 4.00 23.17
CA ASP A 869 -5.76 5.25 22.88
C ASP A 869 -4.28 5.01 22.60
N GLU A 870 -3.75 5.72 21.59
CA GLU A 870 -2.34 5.66 21.22
C GLU A 870 -1.46 6.29 22.30
N VAL A 871 -0.37 5.61 22.62
CA VAL A 871 0.69 6.06 23.50
C VAL A 871 2.01 6.06 22.74
N VAL A 872 2.73 7.18 22.74
CA VAL A 872 4.03 7.31 22.08
C VAL A 872 5.15 7.13 23.11
N LEU A 873 6.01 6.14 22.83
CA LEU A 873 7.19 5.79 23.64
C LEU A 873 8.45 6.48 23.09
N ILE A 874 8.56 6.62 21.76
CA ILE A 874 9.50 7.46 21.02
C ILE A 874 8.76 7.99 19.80
N GLY A 875 8.87 9.27 19.50
CA GLY A 875 8.26 9.89 18.33
C GLY A 875 7.46 11.14 18.66
N ARG A 876 6.47 11.43 17.82
CA ARG A 876 5.61 12.63 17.94
C ARG A 876 4.15 12.23 18.15
N GLN A 877 3.44 13.05 18.93
CA GLN A 877 1.99 12.99 19.06
C GLN A 877 1.47 14.44 19.00
N GLY A 878 0.87 14.82 17.86
CA GLY A 878 0.50 16.19 17.59
C GLY A 878 1.70 17.14 17.66
N THR A 879 1.66 18.10 18.60
CA THR A 879 2.74 19.08 18.81
C THR A 879 3.80 18.58 19.79
N ALA A 880 3.51 17.57 20.61
CA ALA A 880 4.43 17.01 21.57
C ALA A 880 5.39 15.98 20.92
N SER A 881 6.60 15.85 21.47
CA SER A 881 7.59 14.88 21.01
C SER A 881 8.40 14.31 22.16
N LEU A 882 8.73 13.03 22.06
CA LEU A 882 9.67 12.32 22.94
C LEU A 882 10.73 11.67 22.03
N THR A 883 11.93 12.24 21.96
CA THR A 883 12.97 11.80 21.02
C THR A 883 13.81 10.66 21.59
N ALA A 884 14.48 9.89 20.71
CA ALA A 884 15.41 8.84 21.11
C ALA A 884 16.57 9.39 21.94
N GLU A 885 17.02 10.64 21.69
CA GLU A 885 18.05 11.34 22.46
C GLU A 885 17.59 11.66 23.88
N GLN A 886 16.33 12.14 24.05
CA GLN A 886 15.76 12.42 25.36
C GLN A 886 15.63 11.13 26.19
N VAL A 887 15.17 10.05 25.56
CA VAL A 887 15.10 8.73 26.20
C VAL A 887 16.50 8.23 26.57
N ALA A 888 17.48 8.35 25.67
CA ALA A 888 18.86 7.97 25.93
C ALA A 888 19.46 8.74 27.12
N GLN A 889 19.19 10.04 27.20
CA GLN A 889 19.63 10.88 28.33
C GLN A 889 19.01 10.40 29.66
N ARG A 890 17.72 10.07 29.66
CA ARG A 890 17.03 9.52 30.86
C ARG A 890 17.61 8.17 31.29
N LEU A 891 17.92 7.32 30.32
CA LEU A 891 18.48 5.98 30.54
C LEU A 891 19.99 6.00 30.85
N GLY A 892 20.68 7.14 30.70
CA GLY A 892 22.11 7.27 30.90
C GLY A 892 22.96 6.55 29.83
N THR A 893 22.48 6.55 28.57
CA THR A 893 23.09 5.89 27.42
C THR A 893 23.04 6.76 26.17
N ILE A 894 23.22 6.18 24.98
CA ILE A 894 23.17 6.84 23.67
C ILE A 894 21.96 6.37 22.85
N ASN A 895 21.46 7.22 21.96
CA ASN A 895 20.33 6.93 21.10
C ASN A 895 20.54 5.69 20.20
N TYR A 896 21.79 5.36 19.83
CA TYR A 896 22.15 4.13 19.12
C TYR A 896 21.69 2.88 19.87
N GLU A 897 21.94 2.82 21.18
CA GLU A 897 21.53 1.70 22.01
C GLU A 897 20.02 1.63 22.15
N VAL A 898 19.37 2.77 22.42
CA VAL A 898 17.92 2.86 22.57
C VAL A 898 17.16 2.27 21.39
N VAL A 899 17.51 2.67 20.17
CA VAL A 899 16.79 2.18 18.96
C VAL A 899 17.18 0.74 18.60
N SER A 900 18.43 0.32 18.88
CA SER A 900 18.89 -1.03 18.56
C SER A 900 18.41 -2.08 19.58
N GLU A 901 17.99 -1.67 20.77
CA GLU A 901 17.48 -2.56 21.82
C GLU A 901 16.00 -2.93 21.64
N ILE A 902 15.27 -2.29 20.72
CA ILE A 902 13.90 -2.69 20.45
C ILE A 902 13.92 -4.09 19.83
N LEU A 903 13.39 -5.06 20.57
CA LEU A 903 13.53 -6.48 20.26
C LEU A 903 12.68 -6.89 19.02
N ALA A 904 13.11 -7.98 18.37
CA ALA A 904 12.50 -8.47 17.13
C ALA A 904 11.01 -8.85 17.24
N ARG A 905 10.52 -9.15 18.46
CA ARG A 905 9.10 -9.46 18.68
C ARG A 905 8.16 -8.26 18.52
N VAL A 906 8.70 -7.03 18.52
CA VAL A 906 7.92 -5.81 18.21
C VAL A 906 7.86 -5.65 16.69
N PRO A 907 6.68 -5.68 16.07
CA PRO A 907 6.56 -5.56 14.62
C PRO A 907 7.02 -4.17 14.12
N ARG A 908 7.73 -4.16 12.97
CA ARG A 908 8.11 -2.95 12.25
C ARG A 908 7.12 -2.75 11.10
N VAL A 909 6.40 -1.64 11.15
CA VAL A 909 5.45 -1.24 10.12
C VAL A 909 5.94 0.04 9.42
N ASP A 910 5.56 0.25 8.16
CA ASP A 910 5.96 1.40 7.31
C ASP A 910 4.75 2.09 6.65
#